data_965d7c3d1e302bd012d306320edd13cb
#
_entry.id   965d7c3d1e302bd012d306320edd13cb
#
_cell.length_a   1.000
_cell.length_b   1.000
_cell.length_c   1.000
_cell.angle_alpha   90.00
_cell.angle_beta   90.00
_cell.angle_gamma   90.00
#
_symmetry.space_group_name_H-M   'P 1'
#
loop_
_entity.id
_entity.type
_entity.pdbx_description
1 polymer ?
#
loop_
_entity_poly.entity_id
_entity_poly.type
_entity_poly.pdbx_seq_one_letter_code
_entity_poly.pdbx_strand_id
1 'polypeptide(L)'
;MNELEFKDWCREQQLATHTIDLIAQIRESPPSRRVQGRTKNVCGVYPSSKMGVTIQFESHTVELWAIYLMEHDPQVLEFYDQPPPFKIQYKNQAGRNIGHYHTPDFFVLRHDGACWEEWKTVKELEKLAQKYPGRYQNTASGHWRCPPGEAHASQFGLKYCVRTDAELNPVFTQNLMFLSDYLGFKSNLTTDVTHSVLAYLKANPGITIAALLQELNDVCANDIYIMIATELLYVDLSAVPLVEHYRTRLWVSQQNHDAYTHASVVSVTTKNTPSSPTTLLPNTALEWDSALWTLVNYGETTTTLLPESGFPIQLPTVFFLQLFDSGTIKIHNGVTDATINETVRTLMETASPVHLKEANRKFNIVQAYFQRHTDIYQDINPRTLRRWVQQFREAEASLGCGYVGLLPRTHQQGNRQPKSPTDSSELLDKFIKEHFETPRQATGASVYRAYVRACTALNIQPLSNRTFYQRLKKRPTHEQTLKRQGAKAAYATEPFVWELALNTRPHGNRPLEIVHIDHTELDIELRSLATGRLLGRPWLTLLTDAYSRRILAVYLTFDAPSYRSCMMGLRILVQRQGRFPSTLVVDGGKEFHSIYFDTLLARYHCTKKTRPGGKPRFGSVIERLFGTTNTEFIYNLLGNTQASKQPRQLTKTVDPKQLAVWNLGDLYTYLTQWAYSIYDSNYHDSLGASPDVVYTEGLSIAGERLHRRIAYNEEFLMATRPSTPKGQAKVQPGYGIKVNYLYYWSDAFRNPNVEKTLVPVRYDPFDMGVAYAYVDGRWVRCISQYYSTFVGRTEKEVLLAAQEIRQLNKRSATATNLNAKHLADFIANVQEHEALLLQRLRDLESKRLLDNLTSSNSSDPSVNQVHSTFAVLAQQSEDVTSQHVPSRNVEPLDLSSLPILAEYK
;
A
#
# COMPACT_ATOMS: atom_id res chain seq x y z
N MET A 1 -24.21 -14.54 -17.68
CA MET A 1 -25.30 -15.06 -18.52
C MET A 1 -26.07 -16.16 -17.79
N ASN A 2 -27.40 -16.21 -17.92
CA ASN A 2 -28.16 -17.36 -17.48
C ASN A 2 -28.05 -18.52 -18.50
N GLU A 3 -28.62 -19.69 -18.19
CA GLU A 3 -28.54 -20.90 -19.07
C GLU A 3 -29.16 -20.72 -20.48
N LEU A 4 -30.19 -19.90 -20.60
CA LEU A 4 -30.82 -19.60 -21.88
C LEU A 4 -29.91 -18.68 -22.71
N GLU A 5 -29.45 -17.60 -22.14
CA GLU A 5 -28.52 -16.67 -22.77
C GLU A 5 -27.26 -17.37 -23.25
N PHE A 6 -26.74 -18.30 -22.44
CA PHE A 6 -25.57 -19.08 -22.82
C PHE A 6 -25.82 -19.97 -24.04
N LYS A 7 -26.98 -20.67 -24.08
CA LYS A 7 -27.35 -21.50 -25.22
C LYS A 7 -27.58 -20.67 -26.49
N ASP A 8 -28.15 -19.48 -26.36
CA ASP A 8 -28.35 -18.57 -27.46
C ASP A 8 -27.00 -18.06 -27.99
N TRP A 9 -26.10 -17.61 -27.10
CA TRP A 9 -24.77 -17.21 -27.48
C TRP A 9 -23.98 -18.35 -28.17
N CYS A 10 -24.06 -19.59 -27.66
CA CYS A 10 -23.41 -20.75 -28.32
C CYS A 10 -23.93 -20.97 -29.75
N ARG A 11 -25.22 -20.75 -29.97
CA ARG A 11 -25.82 -20.86 -31.32
C ARG A 11 -25.37 -19.75 -32.25
N GLU A 12 -25.35 -18.52 -31.77
CA GLU A 12 -24.81 -17.37 -32.49
C GLU A 12 -23.35 -17.54 -32.92
N GLN A 13 -22.53 -18.08 -32.02
CA GLN A 13 -21.13 -18.39 -32.30
C GLN A 13 -20.90 -19.67 -33.11
N GLN A 14 -21.96 -20.42 -33.44
CA GLN A 14 -21.94 -21.68 -34.22
C GLN A 14 -20.94 -22.71 -33.62
N LEU A 15 -20.88 -22.83 -32.30
CA LEU A 15 -19.92 -23.68 -31.59
C LEU A 15 -20.26 -25.16 -31.74
N ALA A 16 -19.25 -26.00 -31.90
CA ALA A 16 -19.39 -27.45 -31.91
C ALA A 16 -19.73 -27.97 -30.48
N THR A 17 -20.44 -29.10 -30.39
CA THR A 17 -20.92 -29.67 -29.12
C THR A 17 -19.79 -29.85 -28.10
N HIS A 18 -18.64 -30.39 -28.51
CA HIS A 18 -17.51 -30.60 -27.62
C HIS A 18 -16.90 -29.28 -27.06
N THR A 19 -17.02 -28.15 -27.81
CA THR A 19 -16.62 -26.83 -27.36
C THR A 19 -17.63 -26.26 -26.37
N ILE A 20 -18.93 -26.50 -26.60
CA ILE A 20 -19.98 -26.10 -25.63
C ILE A 20 -19.79 -26.83 -24.32
N ASP A 21 -19.53 -28.14 -24.34
CA ASP A 21 -19.28 -28.94 -23.14
C ASP A 21 -18.04 -28.44 -22.36
N LEU A 22 -16.96 -28.08 -23.07
CA LEU A 22 -15.76 -27.51 -22.46
C LEU A 22 -16.07 -26.17 -21.78
N ILE A 23 -16.78 -25.28 -22.45
CA ILE A 23 -17.13 -23.96 -21.88
C ILE A 23 -18.05 -24.15 -20.66
N ALA A 24 -19.05 -25.03 -20.74
CA ALA A 24 -19.94 -25.35 -19.62
C ALA A 24 -19.13 -25.89 -18.42
N GLN A 25 -18.19 -26.79 -18.69
CA GLN A 25 -17.29 -27.29 -17.64
C GLN A 25 -16.46 -26.16 -17.00
N ILE A 26 -15.91 -25.22 -17.78
CA ILE A 26 -15.16 -24.07 -17.24
C ILE A 26 -16.07 -23.19 -16.39
N ARG A 27 -17.29 -22.90 -16.83
CA ARG A 27 -18.28 -22.10 -16.11
C ARG A 27 -18.65 -22.68 -14.73
N GLU A 28 -18.72 -24.00 -14.61
CA GLU A 28 -19.08 -24.70 -13.37
C GLU A 28 -17.87 -25.02 -12.48
N SER A 29 -16.66 -25.00 -13.02
CA SER A 29 -15.46 -25.35 -12.30
C SER A 29 -15.00 -24.24 -11.36
N PRO A 30 -14.65 -24.54 -10.10
CA PRO A 30 -13.94 -23.58 -9.28
C PRO A 30 -12.53 -23.31 -9.87
N PRO A 31 -11.91 -22.16 -9.51
CA PRO A 31 -10.52 -21.91 -9.92
C PRO A 31 -9.61 -23.10 -9.63
N SER A 32 -8.81 -23.52 -10.62
CA SER A 32 -8.01 -24.75 -10.54
C SER A 32 -6.92 -24.72 -9.47
N ARG A 33 -6.57 -23.54 -9.00
CA ARG A 33 -5.66 -23.34 -7.88
C ARG A 33 -6.05 -22.11 -7.06
N ARG A 34 -5.76 -22.14 -5.76
CA ARG A 34 -5.87 -20.97 -4.90
C ARG A 34 -4.61 -20.14 -5.03
N VAL A 35 -4.77 -18.87 -5.37
CA VAL A 35 -3.66 -17.91 -5.43
C VAL A 35 -3.16 -17.63 -4.02
N GLN A 36 -1.85 -17.83 -3.80
CA GLN A 36 -1.20 -17.56 -2.53
C GLN A 36 -0.08 -16.54 -2.74
N GLY A 37 0.09 -15.65 -1.77
CA GLY A 37 1.16 -14.65 -1.80
C GLY A 37 2.54 -15.30 -1.91
N ARG A 38 3.21 -15.09 -3.05
CA ARG A 38 4.62 -15.43 -3.23
C ARG A 38 5.49 -14.24 -2.84
N THR A 39 6.78 -14.47 -2.61
CA THR A 39 7.74 -13.46 -2.13
C THR A 39 7.96 -12.27 -3.07
N LYS A 40 7.40 -12.28 -4.28
CA LYS A 40 7.68 -11.26 -5.30
C LYS A 40 6.49 -10.37 -5.66
N ASN A 41 5.26 -10.89 -5.63
CA ASN A 41 4.09 -10.18 -6.18
C ASN A 41 3.03 -9.94 -5.10
N VAL A 42 2.31 -8.82 -5.23
CA VAL A 42 1.07 -8.56 -4.52
C VAL A 42 -0.03 -9.33 -5.22
N CYS A 43 -0.67 -10.24 -4.50
CA CYS A 43 -1.81 -11.01 -4.97
C CYS A 43 -3.08 -10.63 -4.20
N GLY A 44 -4.23 -11.11 -4.66
CA GLY A 44 -5.47 -10.82 -3.95
C GLY A 44 -6.70 -11.42 -4.56
N VAL A 45 -7.84 -10.85 -4.14
CA VAL A 45 -9.17 -11.27 -4.56
C VAL A 45 -10.00 -10.02 -4.85
N TYR A 46 -10.60 -9.99 -6.01
CA TYR A 46 -11.49 -8.93 -6.49
C TYR A 46 -12.95 -9.41 -6.49
N PRO A 47 -13.88 -8.69 -5.85
CA PRO A 47 -15.32 -9.03 -5.88
C PRO A 47 -15.94 -8.52 -7.18
N SER A 48 -16.14 -9.40 -8.16
CA SER A 48 -16.74 -9.04 -9.43
C SER A 48 -18.27 -8.96 -9.30
N SER A 49 -18.83 -7.81 -9.68
CA SER A 49 -20.27 -7.61 -9.78
C SER A 49 -20.83 -8.27 -11.04
N LYS A 50 -20.09 -8.24 -12.16
CA LYS A 50 -20.43 -8.87 -13.42
C LYS A 50 -20.57 -10.38 -13.28
N MET A 51 -19.64 -11.02 -12.55
CA MET A 51 -19.61 -12.46 -12.37
C MET A 51 -20.40 -12.95 -11.15
N GLY A 52 -20.71 -12.07 -10.19
CA GLY A 52 -21.34 -12.45 -8.91
C GLY A 52 -20.47 -13.32 -8.00
N VAL A 53 -19.17 -13.44 -8.30
CA VAL A 53 -18.18 -14.22 -7.56
C VAL A 53 -16.89 -13.43 -7.37
N THR A 54 -15.99 -13.95 -6.54
CA THR A 54 -14.66 -13.37 -6.35
C THR A 54 -13.68 -13.91 -7.39
N ILE A 55 -12.89 -13.04 -7.99
CA ILE A 55 -11.86 -13.33 -8.99
C ILE A 55 -10.49 -13.14 -8.33
N GLN A 56 -9.63 -14.14 -8.42
CA GLN A 56 -8.27 -14.10 -7.88
C GLN A 56 -7.29 -13.46 -8.89
N PHE A 57 -6.23 -12.82 -8.37
CA PHE A 57 -5.14 -12.30 -9.17
C PHE A 57 -3.79 -12.53 -8.49
N GLU A 58 -2.75 -12.81 -9.27
CA GLU A 58 -1.34 -12.98 -8.83
C GLU A 58 -0.51 -11.71 -9.00
N SER A 59 -0.99 -10.76 -9.82
CA SER A 59 -0.35 -9.48 -10.09
C SER A 59 -1.34 -8.32 -9.94
N HIS A 60 -0.99 -7.33 -9.11
CA HIS A 60 -1.82 -6.14 -8.92
C HIS A 60 -1.63 -5.08 -10.02
N THR A 61 -0.59 -5.19 -10.85
CA THR A 61 -0.27 -4.23 -11.91
C THR A 61 -0.61 -4.71 -13.32
N VAL A 62 -0.90 -5.99 -13.50
CA VAL A 62 -1.25 -6.58 -14.80
C VAL A 62 -2.62 -7.27 -14.70
N GLU A 63 -2.73 -8.37 -13.92
CA GLU A 63 -3.97 -9.13 -13.85
C GLU A 63 -5.11 -8.36 -13.20
N LEU A 64 -4.86 -7.64 -12.08
CA LEU A 64 -5.92 -6.84 -11.47
C LEU A 64 -6.40 -5.72 -12.40
N TRP A 65 -5.51 -5.11 -13.19
CA TRP A 65 -5.91 -4.11 -14.17
C TRP A 65 -6.73 -4.73 -15.30
N ALA A 66 -6.33 -5.91 -15.77
CA ALA A 66 -7.13 -6.67 -16.75
C ALA A 66 -8.52 -7.01 -16.19
N ILE A 67 -8.65 -7.37 -14.91
CA ILE A 67 -9.93 -7.62 -14.26
C ILE A 67 -10.81 -6.36 -14.28
N TYR A 68 -10.29 -5.18 -13.95
CA TYR A 68 -11.05 -3.93 -14.02
C TYR A 68 -11.52 -3.63 -15.45
N LEU A 69 -10.68 -3.89 -16.46
CA LEU A 69 -11.09 -3.73 -17.85
C LEU A 69 -12.21 -4.71 -18.20
N MET A 70 -12.06 -6.00 -17.92
CA MET A 70 -13.07 -7.02 -18.20
C MET A 70 -14.38 -6.78 -17.45
N GLU A 71 -14.30 -6.30 -16.21
CA GLU A 71 -15.46 -5.98 -15.37
C GLU A 71 -16.35 -4.92 -16.02
N HIS A 72 -15.74 -3.88 -16.61
CA HIS A 72 -16.46 -2.72 -17.13
C HIS A 72 -16.57 -2.68 -18.68
N ASP A 73 -15.93 -3.62 -19.39
CA ASP A 73 -16.07 -3.73 -20.83
C ASP A 73 -17.42 -4.37 -21.21
N PRO A 74 -18.32 -3.66 -21.92
CA PRO A 74 -19.59 -4.23 -22.34
C PRO A 74 -19.43 -5.39 -23.32
N GLN A 75 -18.29 -5.51 -24.01
CA GLN A 75 -18.03 -6.64 -24.92
C GLN A 75 -17.72 -7.94 -24.17
N VAL A 76 -17.32 -7.86 -22.90
CA VAL A 76 -17.04 -9.03 -22.06
C VAL A 76 -18.31 -9.45 -21.34
N LEU A 77 -18.76 -10.67 -21.63
CA LEU A 77 -19.95 -11.29 -21.01
C LEU A 77 -19.61 -11.98 -19.69
N GLU A 78 -18.56 -12.80 -19.70
CA GLU A 78 -18.09 -13.56 -18.54
C GLU A 78 -16.56 -13.70 -18.58
N PHE A 79 -15.91 -13.83 -17.43
CA PHE A 79 -14.48 -14.13 -17.32
C PHE A 79 -14.17 -14.95 -16.07
N TYR A 80 -13.34 -15.97 -16.21
CA TYR A 80 -13.04 -16.98 -15.20
C TYR A 80 -11.55 -17.01 -14.92
N ASP A 81 -11.14 -16.82 -13.66
CA ASP A 81 -9.75 -16.90 -13.24
C ASP A 81 -9.30 -18.36 -13.10
N GLN A 82 -8.04 -18.59 -13.40
CA GLN A 82 -7.37 -19.89 -13.23
C GLN A 82 -8.21 -21.06 -13.78
N PRO A 83 -8.60 -21.05 -15.08
CA PRO A 83 -9.41 -22.11 -15.66
C PRO A 83 -8.71 -23.47 -15.58
N PRO A 84 -9.42 -24.59 -15.84
CA PRO A 84 -8.83 -25.92 -15.82
C PRO A 84 -7.53 -26.00 -16.63
N PRO A 85 -6.46 -26.64 -16.09
CA PRO A 85 -5.19 -26.72 -16.75
C PRO A 85 -5.24 -27.70 -17.92
N PHE A 86 -4.52 -27.39 -18.99
CA PHE A 86 -4.32 -28.29 -20.13
C PHE A 86 -2.84 -28.50 -20.43
N LYS A 87 -2.54 -29.59 -21.11
CA LYS A 87 -1.15 -29.97 -21.43
C LYS A 87 -0.67 -29.22 -22.68
N ILE A 88 0.42 -28.48 -22.54
CA ILE A 88 1.13 -27.86 -23.65
C ILE A 88 2.43 -28.60 -23.94
N GLN A 89 2.83 -28.63 -25.20
CA GLN A 89 4.05 -29.27 -25.66
C GLN A 89 4.83 -28.31 -26.55
N TYR A 90 6.12 -28.16 -26.28
CA TYR A 90 7.01 -27.32 -27.09
C TYR A 90 8.46 -27.80 -26.99
N LYS A 91 9.32 -27.33 -27.91
CA LYS A 91 10.76 -27.61 -27.89
C LYS A 91 11.51 -26.57 -27.05
N ASN A 92 12.41 -27.02 -26.18
CA ASN A 92 13.30 -26.13 -25.44
C ASN A 92 14.49 -25.69 -26.34
N GLN A 93 15.38 -24.85 -25.78
CA GLN A 93 16.59 -24.39 -26.48
C GLN A 93 17.48 -25.52 -26.98
N ALA A 94 17.49 -26.68 -26.33
CA ALA A 94 18.25 -27.86 -26.72
C ALA A 94 17.50 -28.79 -27.73
N GLY A 95 16.35 -28.32 -28.28
CA GLY A 95 15.54 -29.07 -29.24
C GLY A 95 14.73 -30.26 -28.65
N ARG A 96 14.74 -30.45 -27.32
CA ARG A 96 14.00 -31.50 -26.64
C ARG A 96 12.55 -31.14 -26.45
N ASN A 97 11.62 -32.07 -26.67
CA ASN A 97 10.20 -31.85 -26.37
C ASN A 97 9.97 -31.78 -24.86
N ILE A 98 9.34 -30.70 -24.42
CA ILE A 98 8.87 -30.51 -23.05
C ILE A 98 7.35 -30.49 -23.08
N GLY A 99 6.73 -31.23 -22.16
CA GLY A 99 5.30 -31.20 -21.93
C GLY A 99 5.01 -30.94 -20.46
N HIS A 100 4.14 -29.98 -20.16
CA HIS A 100 3.67 -29.71 -18.80
C HIS A 100 2.23 -29.21 -18.82
N TYR A 101 1.56 -29.31 -17.68
CA TYR A 101 0.25 -28.71 -17.50
C TYR A 101 0.40 -27.19 -17.32
N HIS A 102 -0.40 -26.46 -18.05
CA HIS A 102 -0.44 -25.01 -18.04
C HIS A 102 -1.83 -24.54 -17.67
N THR A 103 -1.92 -23.58 -16.76
CA THR A 103 -3.13 -22.86 -16.39
C THR A 103 -3.01 -21.44 -16.90
N PRO A 104 -3.81 -21.00 -17.88
CA PRO A 104 -3.92 -19.61 -18.28
C PRO A 104 -4.44 -18.73 -17.14
N ASP A 105 -4.22 -17.44 -17.22
CA ASP A 105 -4.67 -16.53 -16.17
C ASP A 105 -6.20 -16.37 -16.19
N PHE A 106 -6.80 -16.25 -17.38
CA PHE A 106 -8.26 -16.12 -17.55
C PHE A 106 -8.79 -16.93 -18.73
N PHE A 107 -10.09 -17.25 -18.65
CA PHE A 107 -10.91 -17.65 -19.78
C PHE A 107 -12.05 -16.64 -19.92
N VAL A 108 -12.15 -16.00 -21.07
CA VAL A 108 -13.03 -14.85 -21.29
C VAL A 108 -14.03 -15.12 -22.41
N LEU A 109 -15.32 -14.90 -22.13
CA LEU A 109 -16.39 -14.93 -23.11
C LEU A 109 -16.76 -13.52 -23.51
N ARG A 110 -16.75 -13.26 -24.80
CA ARG A 110 -17.14 -11.98 -25.43
C ARG A 110 -18.27 -12.18 -26.41
N HIS A 111 -18.88 -11.07 -26.86
CA HIS A 111 -19.91 -11.13 -27.92
C HIS A 111 -19.40 -11.78 -29.21
N ASP A 112 -18.11 -11.71 -29.50
CA ASP A 112 -17.46 -12.21 -30.72
C ASP A 112 -16.72 -13.57 -30.54
N GLY A 113 -16.90 -14.24 -29.40
CA GLY A 113 -16.31 -15.54 -29.14
C GLY A 113 -15.68 -15.71 -27.77
N ALA A 114 -14.93 -16.79 -27.59
CA ALA A 114 -14.23 -17.09 -26.33
C ALA A 114 -12.71 -17.26 -26.53
N CYS A 115 -11.95 -16.90 -25.49
CA CYS A 115 -10.50 -16.88 -25.55
C CYS A 115 -9.90 -17.23 -24.19
N TRP A 116 -8.83 -18.05 -24.20
CA TRP A 116 -7.90 -18.09 -23.06
C TRP A 116 -6.95 -16.90 -23.13
N GLU A 117 -6.77 -16.20 -22.02
CA GLU A 117 -5.87 -15.08 -21.92
C GLU A 117 -4.77 -15.36 -20.90
N GLU A 118 -3.52 -15.08 -21.31
CA GLU A 118 -2.35 -15.09 -20.44
C GLU A 118 -1.77 -13.68 -20.39
N TRP A 119 -1.76 -13.07 -19.20
CA TRP A 119 -1.34 -11.69 -18.97
C TRP A 119 0.05 -11.62 -18.37
N LYS A 120 1.00 -10.96 -19.04
CA LYS A 120 2.39 -10.82 -18.58
C LYS A 120 2.96 -9.47 -18.97
N THR A 121 4.00 -9.05 -18.23
CA THR A 121 4.75 -7.87 -18.65
C THR A 121 5.61 -8.18 -19.86
N VAL A 122 5.80 -7.20 -20.77
CA VAL A 122 6.69 -7.33 -21.92
C VAL A 122 8.09 -7.78 -21.47
N LYS A 123 8.61 -7.17 -20.41
CA LYS A 123 9.92 -7.52 -19.84
C LYS A 123 10.01 -8.98 -19.36
N GLU A 124 8.92 -9.55 -18.87
CA GLU A 124 8.87 -10.96 -18.48
C GLU A 124 8.82 -11.85 -19.71
N LEU A 125 8.00 -11.51 -20.71
CA LEU A 125 7.90 -12.26 -21.96
C LEU A 125 9.23 -12.30 -22.72
N GLU A 126 9.98 -11.20 -22.76
CA GLU A 126 11.33 -11.18 -23.34
C GLU A 126 12.26 -12.20 -22.66
N LYS A 127 12.26 -12.26 -21.35
CA LYS A 127 13.04 -13.25 -20.59
C LYS A 127 12.57 -14.69 -20.83
N LEU A 128 11.24 -14.87 -20.89
CA LEU A 128 10.64 -16.19 -21.12
C LEU A 128 10.87 -16.67 -22.54
N ALA A 129 10.83 -15.79 -23.54
CA ALA A 129 11.12 -16.12 -24.94
C ALA A 129 12.58 -16.55 -25.12
N GLN A 130 13.53 -15.87 -24.44
CA GLN A 130 14.94 -16.31 -24.43
C GLN A 130 15.10 -17.70 -23.79
N LYS A 131 14.37 -17.98 -22.70
CA LYS A 131 14.45 -19.24 -21.98
C LYS A 131 13.65 -20.38 -22.64
N TYR A 132 12.53 -20.05 -23.24
CA TYR A 132 11.57 -20.98 -23.82
C TYR A 132 11.10 -20.52 -25.21
N PRO A 133 11.97 -20.46 -26.23
CA PRO A 133 11.66 -19.89 -27.55
C PRO A 133 10.56 -20.65 -28.30
N GLY A 134 10.32 -21.93 -27.97
CA GLY A 134 9.22 -22.72 -28.52
C GLY A 134 7.85 -22.42 -27.88
N ARG A 135 7.82 -21.69 -26.75
CA ARG A 135 6.58 -21.37 -26.03
C ARG A 135 6.11 -19.95 -26.30
N TYR A 136 7.01 -18.96 -26.24
CA TYR A 136 6.64 -17.55 -26.45
C TYR A 136 7.42 -16.97 -27.62
N GLN A 137 6.72 -16.30 -28.50
CA GLN A 137 7.27 -15.69 -29.70
C GLN A 137 6.71 -14.29 -29.89
N ASN A 138 7.57 -13.35 -30.27
CA ASN A 138 7.15 -12.03 -30.71
C ASN A 138 6.99 -12.04 -32.24
N THR A 139 5.88 -11.53 -32.74
CA THR A 139 5.63 -11.38 -34.18
C THR A 139 6.32 -10.14 -34.74
N ALA A 140 6.47 -10.07 -36.05
CA ALA A 140 7.02 -8.88 -36.72
C ALA A 140 6.16 -7.60 -36.48
N SER A 141 4.90 -7.76 -36.10
CA SER A 141 3.98 -6.66 -35.71
C SER A 141 4.05 -6.30 -34.24
N GLY A 142 4.97 -6.90 -33.46
CA GLY A 142 5.13 -6.62 -32.03
C GLY A 142 4.18 -7.36 -31.09
N HIS A 143 3.31 -8.22 -31.61
CA HIS A 143 2.37 -9.01 -30.79
C HIS A 143 3.04 -10.29 -30.27
N TRP A 144 2.72 -10.64 -29.04
CA TRP A 144 3.18 -11.87 -28.42
C TRP A 144 2.24 -13.02 -28.69
N ARG A 145 2.81 -14.20 -28.92
CA ARG A 145 2.08 -15.46 -29.19
C ARG A 145 2.59 -16.59 -28.32
N CYS A 146 1.70 -17.56 -28.05
CA CYS A 146 2.00 -18.84 -27.42
C CYS A 146 1.57 -19.98 -28.35
N PRO A 147 2.39 -20.40 -29.34
CA PRO A 147 2.01 -21.39 -30.33
C PRO A 147 1.44 -22.70 -29.73
N PRO A 148 1.99 -23.28 -28.63
CA PRO A 148 1.39 -24.46 -28.02
C PRO A 148 0.02 -24.20 -27.36
N GLY A 149 -0.23 -22.98 -26.85
CA GLY A 149 -1.54 -22.57 -26.34
C GLY A 149 -2.55 -22.40 -27.47
N GLU A 150 -2.13 -21.75 -28.56
CA GLU A 150 -2.95 -21.57 -29.76
C GLU A 150 -3.31 -22.92 -30.40
N ALA A 151 -2.36 -23.88 -30.48
CA ALA A 151 -2.61 -25.21 -30.98
C ALA A 151 -3.62 -25.99 -30.12
N HIS A 152 -3.65 -25.77 -28.82
CA HIS A 152 -4.70 -26.32 -27.96
C HIS A 152 -6.05 -25.67 -28.21
N ALA A 153 -6.12 -24.36 -28.23
CA ALA A 153 -7.36 -23.60 -28.44
C ALA A 153 -8.01 -23.91 -29.80
N SER A 154 -7.19 -24.06 -30.86
CA SER A 154 -7.64 -24.39 -32.19
C SER A 154 -8.40 -25.73 -32.30
N GLN A 155 -8.13 -26.69 -31.40
CA GLN A 155 -8.85 -27.98 -31.35
C GLN A 155 -10.32 -27.79 -31.02
N PHE A 156 -10.66 -26.68 -30.35
CA PHE A 156 -12.00 -26.32 -29.95
C PHE A 156 -12.57 -25.17 -30.80
N GLY A 157 -11.86 -24.72 -31.84
CA GLY A 157 -12.26 -23.54 -32.63
C GLY A 157 -12.19 -22.21 -31.82
N LEU A 158 -11.44 -22.20 -30.71
CA LEU A 158 -11.30 -21.05 -29.82
C LEU A 158 -9.95 -20.36 -30.02
N LYS A 159 -9.76 -19.20 -29.38
CA LYS A 159 -8.52 -18.40 -29.43
C LYS A 159 -7.71 -18.57 -28.14
N TYR A 160 -6.41 -18.35 -28.27
CA TYR A 160 -5.49 -18.19 -27.14
C TYR A 160 -4.68 -16.91 -27.34
N CYS A 161 -4.75 -16.00 -26.40
CA CYS A 161 -4.17 -14.66 -26.49
C CYS A 161 -3.13 -14.44 -25.40
N VAL A 162 -1.93 -14.00 -25.79
CA VAL A 162 -0.94 -13.48 -24.84
C VAL A 162 -1.08 -11.97 -24.82
N ARG A 163 -1.51 -11.45 -23.68
CA ARG A 163 -1.76 -10.02 -23.45
C ARG A 163 -0.63 -9.41 -22.63
N THR A 164 -0.39 -8.13 -22.77
CA THR A 164 0.75 -7.47 -22.17
C THR A 164 0.38 -6.20 -21.42
N ASP A 165 1.25 -5.78 -20.52
CA ASP A 165 1.16 -4.47 -19.83
C ASP A 165 1.24 -3.27 -20.80
N ALA A 166 1.80 -3.45 -22.00
CA ALA A 166 1.80 -2.41 -23.04
C ALA A 166 0.41 -2.09 -23.60
N GLU A 167 -0.55 -3.01 -23.46
CA GLU A 167 -1.95 -2.82 -23.89
C GLU A 167 -2.77 -2.05 -22.83
N LEU A 168 -2.23 -1.91 -21.62
CA LEU A 168 -2.88 -1.27 -20.48
C LEU A 168 -2.48 0.20 -20.42
N ASN A 169 -3.38 1.12 -20.74
CA ASN A 169 -3.15 2.54 -20.49
C ASN A 169 -3.25 2.81 -18.97
N PRO A 170 -2.17 3.26 -18.31
CA PRO A 170 -2.15 3.45 -16.87
C PRO A 170 -3.15 4.49 -16.38
N VAL A 171 -3.31 5.59 -17.11
CA VAL A 171 -4.24 6.68 -16.74
C VAL A 171 -5.68 6.21 -16.89
N PHE A 172 -6.00 5.57 -18.01
CA PHE A 172 -7.33 4.98 -18.23
C PHE A 172 -7.71 3.99 -17.12
N THR A 173 -6.79 3.06 -16.80
CA THR A 173 -7.05 2.05 -15.76
C THR A 173 -7.22 2.69 -14.38
N GLN A 174 -6.41 3.70 -14.04
CA GLN A 174 -6.58 4.45 -12.79
C GLN A 174 -7.93 5.16 -12.73
N ASN A 175 -8.35 5.80 -13.81
CA ASN A 175 -9.64 6.48 -13.90
C ASN A 175 -10.81 5.49 -13.83
N LEU A 176 -10.68 4.33 -14.48
CA LEU A 176 -11.67 3.26 -14.39
C LEU A 176 -11.80 2.71 -12.96
N MET A 177 -10.67 2.46 -12.28
CA MET A 177 -10.65 2.08 -10.86
C MET A 177 -11.27 3.17 -9.97
N PHE A 178 -11.01 4.43 -10.28
CA PHE A 178 -11.58 5.58 -9.56
C PHE A 178 -13.09 5.67 -9.72
N LEU A 179 -13.61 5.39 -10.92
CA LEU A 179 -15.04 5.42 -11.26
C LEU A 179 -15.79 4.12 -10.95
N SER A 180 -15.10 3.04 -10.64
CA SER A 180 -15.67 1.68 -10.57
C SER A 180 -16.90 1.55 -9.66
N ASP A 181 -16.98 2.36 -8.60
CA ASP A 181 -18.12 2.38 -7.69
C ASP A 181 -19.26 3.32 -8.12
N TYR A 182 -19.05 4.14 -9.15
CA TYR A 182 -20.12 4.90 -9.82
C TYR A 182 -20.70 4.15 -11.04
N LEU A 183 -19.88 3.30 -11.68
CA LEU A 183 -20.31 2.50 -12.82
C LEU A 183 -21.35 1.45 -12.40
N GLY A 184 -22.50 1.44 -13.07
CA GLY A 184 -23.60 0.55 -12.71
C GLY A 184 -24.49 1.00 -11.55
N PHE A 185 -24.16 2.12 -10.91
CA PHE A 185 -25.00 2.70 -9.86
C PHE A 185 -26.15 3.51 -10.47
N LYS A 186 -27.40 3.20 -10.07
CA LYS A 186 -28.56 4.01 -10.44
C LYS A 186 -28.52 5.31 -9.67
N SER A 187 -28.12 6.39 -10.34
CA SER A 187 -27.94 7.69 -9.72
C SER A 187 -29.26 8.42 -9.47
N ASN A 188 -29.33 9.14 -8.36
CA ASN A 188 -30.42 10.08 -8.07
C ASN A 188 -29.93 11.53 -8.32
N LEU A 189 -29.32 11.80 -9.50
CA LEU A 189 -29.02 13.18 -9.88
C LEU A 189 -30.32 13.96 -10.01
N THR A 190 -30.36 15.14 -9.43
CA THR A 190 -31.48 16.07 -9.63
C THR A 190 -31.44 16.61 -11.07
N THR A 191 -32.60 16.77 -11.67
CA THR A 191 -32.72 17.35 -13.02
C THR A 191 -32.10 18.73 -13.11
N ASP A 192 -32.18 19.52 -12.03
CA ASP A 192 -31.67 20.88 -11.97
C ASP A 192 -30.13 20.92 -12.05
N VAL A 193 -29.43 20.09 -11.29
CA VAL A 193 -27.95 19.95 -11.36
C VAL A 193 -27.51 19.53 -12.74
N THR A 194 -28.18 18.52 -13.32
CA THR A 194 -27.86 18.06 -14.66
C THR A 194 -28.00 19.14 -15.71
N HIS A 195 -29.12 19.89 -15.66
CA HIS A 195 -29.39 20.99 -16.58
C HIS A 195 -28.38 22.14 -16.42
N SER A 196 -28.05 22.53 -15.19
CA SER A 196 -27.09 23.61 -14.91
C SER A 196 -25.71 23.29 -15.45
N VAL A 197 -25.21 22.08 -15.19
CA VAL A 197 -23.90 21.62 -15.68
C VAL A 197 -23.87 21.55 -17.21
N LEU A 198 -24.88 20.96 -17.85
CA LEU A 198 -24.93 20.83 -19.31
C LEU A 198 -25.10 22.20 -20.00
N ALA A 199 -25.90 23.11 -19.44
CA ALA A 199 -26.04 24.46 -19.98
C ALA A 199 -24.72 25.24 -19.89
N TYR A 200 -24.03 25.17 -18.75
CA TYR A 200 -22.73 25.81 -18.54
C TYR A 200 -21.65 25.27 -19.47
N LEU A 201 -21.57 23.94 -19.65
CA LEU A 201 -20.61 23.29 -20.54
C LEU A 201 -20.85 23.57 -22.02
N LYS A 202 -22.11 23.76 -22.45
CA LYS A 202 -22.43 24.21 -23.83
C LYS A 202 -21.88 25.60 -24.09
N ALA A 203 -21.90 26.50 -23.09
CA ALA A 203 -21.34 27.82 -23.20
C ALA A 203 -19.81 27.86 -23.06
N ASN A 204 -19.23 26.93 -22.28
CA ASN A 204 -17.80 26.88 -21.93
C ASN A 204 -17.21 25.49 -22.21
N PRO A 205 -17.11 25.03 -23.46
CA PRO A 205 -16.62 23.69 -23.79
C PRO A 205 -15.14 23.56 -23.41
N GLY A 206 -14.77 22.43 -22.78
CA GLY A 206 -13.41 22.15 -22.36
C GLY A 206 -12.97 22.84 -21.08
N ILE A 207 -13.91 23.31 -20.28
CA ILE A 207 -13.61 23.82 -18.92
C ILE A 207 -13.07 22.71 -18.04
N THR A 208 -12.22 23.06 -17.08
CA THR A 208 -11.68 22.09 -16.11
C THR A 208 -12.70 21.80 -15.00
N ILE A 209 -12.59 20.62 -14.36
CA ILE A 209 -13.44 20.27 -13.21
C ILE A 209 -13.32 21.35 -12.11
N ALA A 210 -12.10 21.79 -11.81
CA ALA A 210 -11.87 22.80 -10.77
C ALA A 210 -12.61 24.12 -11.08
N ALA A 211 -12.52 24.61 -12.32
CA ALA A 211 -13.19 25.86 -12.71
C ALA A 211 -14.73 25.70 -12.72
N LEU A 212 -15.25 24.55 -13.17
CA LEU A 212 -16.70 24.28 -13.12
C LEU A 212 -17.24 24.31 -11.69
N LEU A 213 -16.53 23.64 -10.74
CA LEU A 213 -16.94 23.61 -9.33
C LEU A 213 -16.83 24.96 -8.61
N GLN A 214 -15.98 25.88 -9.11
CA GLN A 214 -15.89 27.24 -8.61
C GLN A 214 -17.06 28.12 -9.07
N GLU A 215 -17.54 27.90 -10.30
CA GLU A 215 -18.63 28.70 -10.90
C GLU A 215 -20.02 28.23 -10.46
N LEU A 216 -20.21 26.92 -10.25
CA LEU A 216 -21.49 26.32 -9.90
C LEU A 216 -21.46 25.84 -8.43
N ASN A 217 -21.86 26.72 -7.51
CA ASN A 217 -21.82 26.45 -6.07
C ASN A 217 -22.72 25.27 -5.61
N ASP A 218 -23.78 24.96 -6.37
CA ASP A 218 -24.73 23.89 -6.06
C ASP A 218 -24.31 22.51 -6.62
N VAL A 219 -23.14 22.44 -7.28
CA VAL A 219 -22.59 21.21 -7.90
C VAL A 219 -21.39 20.76 -7.11
N CYS A 220 -21.37 19.48 -6.75
CA CYS A 220 -20.21 18.87 -6.10
C CYS A 220 -19.46 17.91 -7.03
N ALA A 221 -18.24 17.54 -6.64
CA ALA A 221 -17.43 16.60 -7.43
C ALA A 221 -18.13 15.24 -7.65
N ASN A 222 -18.94 14.81 -6.69
CA ASN A 222 -19.70 13.56 -6.79
C ASN A 222 -20.70 13.59 -7.95
N ASP A 223 -21.36 14.73 -8.18
CA ASP A 223 -22.32 14.89 -9.30
C ASP A 223 -21.60 14.77 -10.64
N ILE A 224 -20.43 15.41 -10.77
CA ILE A 224 -19.60 15.33 -11.98
C ILE A 224 -19.20 13.88 -12.28
N TYR A 225 -18.74 13.14 -11.25
CA TYR A 225 -18.34 11.73 -11.46
C TYR A 225 -19.52 10.83 -11.81
N ILE A 226 -20.69 11.06 -11.25
CA ILE A 226 -21.92 10.36 -11.65
C ILE A 226 -22.25 10.68 -13.11
N MET A 227 -22.17 11.95 -13.51
CA MET A 227 -22.45 12.34 -14.90
C MET A 227 -21.45 11.74 -15.90
N ILE A 228 -20.18 11.60 -15.52
CA ILE A 228 -19.16 10.91 -16.32
C ILE A 228 -19.49 9.40 -16.40
N ALA A 229 -19.79 8.77 -15.27
CA ALA A 229 -20.08 7.33 -15.21
C ALA A 229 -21.37 6.94 -15.93
N THR A 230 -22.33 7.88 -16.04
CA THR A 230 -23.60 7.69 -16.79
C THR A 230 -23.54 8.22 -18.23
N GLU A 231 -22.34 8.57 -18.71
CA GLU A 231 -22.10 9.08 -20.08
C GLU A 231 -22.86 10.38 -20.44
N LEU A 232 -23.35 11.12 -19.41
CA LEU A 232 -23.94 12.44 -19.59
C LEU A 232 -22.89 13.52 -19.87
N LEU A 233 -21.63 13.25 -19.47
CA LEU A 233 -20.45 14.06 -19.75
C LEU A 233 -19.36 13.20 -20.35
N TYR A 234 -18.61 13.77 -21.27
CA TYR A 234 -17.44 13.15 -21.84
C TYR A 234 -16.15 13.70 -21.25
N VAL A 235 -15.23 12.80 -20.92
CA VAL A 235 -13.86 13.07 -20.50
C VAL A 235 -12.96 12.06 -21.21
N ASP A 236 -11.81 12.51 -21.71
CA ASP A 236 -10.79 11.58 -22.16
C ASP A 236 -10.11 10.93 -20.94
N LEU A 237 -10.60 9.75 -20.57
CA LEU A 237 -10.10 8.98 -19.43
C LEU A 237 -8.65 8.50 -19.62
N SER A 238 -8.09 8.61 -20.83
CA SER A 238 -6.72 8.19 -21.14
C SER A 238 -5.70 9.32 -20.98
N ALA A 239 -6.14 10.56 -20.89
CA ALA A 239 -5.26 11.71 -20.93
C ALA A 239 -4.73 12.15 -19.56
N VAL A 240 -5.62 12.30 -18.55
CA VAL A 240 -5.29 12.87 -17.25
C VAL A 240 -6.04 12.13 -16.14
N PRO A 241 -5.43 11.90 -14.95
CA PRO A 241 -6.13 11.37 -13.79
C PRO A 241 -7.28 12.27 -13.35
N LEU A 242 -8.49 11.72 -13.13
CA LEU A 242 -9.70 12.45 -12.75
C LEU A 242 -9.55 13.27 -11.45
N VAL A 243 -8.69 12.85 -10.54
CA VAL A 243 -8.38 13.59 -9.31
C VAL A 243 -7.61 14.89 -9.53
N GLU A 244 -7.05 15.10 -10.72
CA GLU A 244 -6.34 16.32 -11.10
C GLU A 244 -7.34 17.34 -11.69
N HIS A 245 -8.25 17.85 -10.87
CA HIS A 245 -9.35 18.73 -11.27
C HIS A 245 -8.95 19.95 -12.11
N TYR A 246 -7.77 20.50 -11.86
CA TYR A 246 -7.22 21.65 -12.59
C TYR A 246 -6.71 21.32 -13.99
N ARG A 247 -6.55 20.02 -14.31
CA ARG A 247 -6.11 19.52 -15.63
C ARG A 247 -7.19 18.79 -16.39
N THR A 248 -8.14 18.16 -15.69
CA THR A 248 -9.20 17.34 -16.28
C THR A 248 -10.27 18.24 -16.88
N ARG A 249 -10.44 18.13 -18.20
CA ARG A 249 -11.40 18.93 -18.99
C ARG A 249 -12.66 18.14 -19.25
N LEU A 250 -13.80 18.85 -19.22
CA LEU A 250 -15.14 18.30 -19.40
C LEU A 250 -15.74 18.73 -20.74
N TRP A 251 -16.53 17.84 -21.34
CA TRP A 251 -17.20 18.02 -22.61
C TRP A 251 -18.62 17.47 -22.54
N VAL A 252 -19.52 18.03 -23.36
CA VAL A 252 -20.88 17.51 -23.45
C VAL A 252 -20.92 16.17 -24.21
N SER A 253 -20.01 15.95 -25.17
CA SER A 253 -19.89 14.71 -25.94
C SER A 253 -18.48 14.52 -26.50
N GLN A 254 -18.17 13.29 -26.92
CA GLN A 254 -16.91 12.98 -27.61
C GLN A 254 -16.74 13.81 -28.87
N GLN A 255 -17.82 14.01 -29.65
CA GLN A 255 -17.75 14.84 -30.86
C GLN A 255 -17.30 16.26 -30.59
N ASN A 256 -17.75 16.87 -29.46
CA ASN A 256 -17.30 18.20 -29.05
C ASN A 256 -15.83 18.21 -28.66
N HIS A 257 -15.34 17.20 -27.97
CA HIS A 257 -13.93 17.00 -27.65
C HIS A 257 -13.09 16.91 -28.92
N ASP A 258 -13.47 16.04 -29.86
CA ASP A 258 -12.74 15.81 -31.10
C ASP A 258 -12.70 17.07 -31.97
N ALA A 259 -13.84 17.76 -32.12
CA ALA A 259 -13.93 19.03 -32.84
C ALA A 259 -13.01 20.10 -32.21
N TYR A 260 -12.99 20.23 -30.91
CA TYR A 260 -12.12 21.18 -30.20
C TYR A 260 -10.64 20.80 -30.35
N THR A 261 -10.31 19.53 -30.24
CA THR A 261 -8.94 19.03 -30.40
C THR A 261 -8.45 19.26 -31.85
N HIS A 262 -9.28 18.98 -32.87
CA HIS A 262 -8.99 19.29 -34.25
C HIS A 262 -8.83 20.80 -34.49
N ALA A 263 -9.73 21.64 -33.96
CA ALA A 263 -9.61 23.08 -34.06
C ALA A 263 -8.35 23.62 -33.35
N SER A 264 -7.98 23.05 -32.21
CA SER A 264 -6.76 23.42 -31.49
C SER A 264 -5.50 23.00 -32.25
N VAL A 265 -5.49 21.84 -32.90
CA VAL A 265 -4.39 21.37 -33.76
C VAL A 265 -4.26 22.29 -34.98
N VAL A 266 -5.37 22.68 -35.62
CA VAL A 266 -5.36 23.60 -36.78
C VAL A 266 -4.90 25.00 -36.36
N SER A 267 -5.26 25.47 -35.15
CA SER A 267 -4.80 26.76 -34.65
C SER A 267 -3.33 26.79 -34.23
N VAL A 268 -2.78 25.62 -33.87
CA VAL A 268 -1.36 25.48 -33.49
C VAL A 268 -0.47 25.30 -34.74
N THR A 269 -1.00 24.79 -35.86
CA THR A 269 -0.26 24.70 -37.11
C THR A 269 0.01 26.05 -37.75
N THR A 270 -0.60 27.15 -37.25
CA THR A 270 -0.27 28.54 -37.64
C THR A 270 0.63 29.29 -36.67
N LYS A 271 0.99 28.70 -35.52
CA LYS A 271 2.02 29.18 -34.60
C LYS A 271 3.03 28.05 -34.40
N ASN A 272 4.23 28.24 -34.89
CA ASN A 272 5.39 27.37 -34.80
C ASN A 272 5.35 26.44 -33.60
N THR A 273 5.13 25.14 -33.83
CA THR A 273 5.26 24.08 -32.86
C THR A 273 6.71 23.98 -32.40
N PRO A 274 7.05 24.05 -31.14
CA PRO A 274 8.32 23.54 -30.67
C PRO A 274 8.24 22.00 -30.78
N SER A 275 8.90 21.49 -31.81
CA SER A 275 9.22 20.08 -31.94
C SER A 275 10.02 19.63 -30.73
N SER A 276 9.67 18.48 -30.14
CA SER A 276 10.45 17.60 -29.24
C SER A 276 11.08 18.26 -28.00
N PRO A 277 11.31 17.57 -26.91
CA PRO A 277 12.04 18.11 -25.77
C PRO A 277 13.44 18.52 -26.24
N THR A 278 13.60 19.78 -26.55
CA THR A 278 14.87 20.35 -27.00
C THR A 278 15.79 20.36 -25.80
N THR A 279 16.75 19.45 -25.79
CA THR A 279 17.76 19.38 -24.74
C THR A 279 18.54 20.70 -24.76
N LEU A 280 18.40 21.51 -23.72
CA LEU A 280 19.17 22.73 -23.52
C LEU A 280 20.65 22.34 -23.30
N LEU A 281 21.47 22.62 -24.27
CA LEU A 281 22.89 22.26 -24.26
C LEU A 281 23.75 23.53 -24.10
N PRO A 282 24.93 23.46 -23.51
CA PRO A 282 25.89 24.55 -23.54
C PRO A 282 26.14 25.04 -25.00
N ASN A 283 26.29 26.36 -25.18
CA ASN A 283 26.34 27.07 -26.44
C ASN A 283 25.03 27.18 -27.23
N THR A 284 23.87 26.80 -26.63
CA THR A 284 22.58 27.11 -27.22
C THR A 284 22.39 28.65 -27.28
N ALA A 285 22.10 29.19 -28.46
CA ALA A 285 21.72 30.58 -28.61
C ALA A 285 20.26 30.77 -28.15
N LEU A 286 20.06 31.74 -27.27
CA LEU A 286 18.80 32.11 -26.69
C LEU A 286 18.47 33.56 -26.99
N GLU A 287 17.23 33.89 -27.22
CA GLU A 287 16.70 35.23 -27.31
C GLU A 287 15.97 35.56 -26.00
N TRP A 288 16.41 36.62 -25.33
CA TRP A 288 15.79 37.13 -24.12
C TRP A 288 15.86 38.66 -24.12
N ASP A 289 14.70 39.27 -23.90
CA ASP A 289 14.55 40.73 -23.91
C ASP A 289 15.10 41.39 -25.17
N SER A 290 14.80 40.79 -26.34
CA SER A 290 15.29 41.22 -27.66
C SER A 290 16.82 41.23 -27.81
N ALA A 291 17.56 40.60 -26.93
CA ALA A 291 19.00 40.40 -27.00
C ALA A 291 19.32 38.91 -27.18
N LEU A 292 20.45 38.65 -27.89
CA LEU A 292 20.97 37.28 -28.04
C LEU A 292 21.85 36.90 -26.83
N TRP A 293 21.58 35.76 -26.30
CA TRP A 293 22.28 35.17 -25.16
C TRP A 293 22.82 33.81 -25.54
N THR A 294 23.95 33.44 -25.00
CA THR A 294 24.49 32.06 -25.12
C THR A 294 24.37 31.35 -23.79
N LEU A 295 23.81 30.16 -23.81
CA LEU A 295 23.76 29.27 -22.64
C LEU A 295 25.16 28.72 -22.39
N VAL A 296 25.87 29.21 -21.38
CA VAL A 296 27.24 28.79 -21.04
C VAL A 296 27.25 27.55 -20.20
N ASN A 297 26.36 27.48 -19.24
CA ASN A 297 26.26 26.38 -18.29
C ASN A 297 24.80 26.19 -17.84
N TYR A 298 24.34 24.95 -17.86
CA TYR A 298 23.05 24.53 -17.36
C TYR A 298 23.24 23.54 -16.21
N GLY A 299 23.20 24.01 -14.97
CA GLY A 299 23.40 23.20 -13.75
C GLY A 299 22.11 22.95 -12.99
N GLU A 300 22.14 22.01 -12.04
CA GLU A 300 20.97 21.69 -11.21
C GLU A 300 20.43 22.87 -10.40
N THR A 301 21.31 23.74 -9.90
CA THR A 301 20.93 24.88 -9.05
C THR A 301 21.03 26.22 -9.75
N THR A 302 21.97 26.39 -10.67
CA THR A 302 22.26 27.67 -11.36
C THR A 302 22.53 27.47 -12.82
N THR A 303 21.95 28.33 -13.65
CA THR A 303 22.16 28.41 -15.09
C THR A 303 22.91 29.71 -15.39
N THR A 304 23.95 29.64 -16.26
CA THR A 304 24.76 30.78 -16.63
C THR A 304 24.49 31.16 -18.09
N LEU A 305 24.11 32.39 -18.32
CA LEU A 305 23.86 32.98 -19.64
C LEU A 305 24.90 34.06 -19.93
N LEU A 306 25.40 34.10 -21.16
CA LEU A 306 26.32 35.14 -21.66
C LEU A 306 25.61 35.97 -22.73
N PRO A 307 25.48 37.32 -22.60
CA PRO A 307 24.97 38.17 -23.67
C PRO A 307 26.03 38.35 -24.74
N GLU A 308 25.64 38.79 -25.95
CA GLU A 308 26.60 39.12 -27.03
C GLU A 308 27.62 40.20 -26.61
N SER A 309 27.18 41.10 -25.76
CA SER A 309 28.05 42.14 -25.18
C SER A 309 27.74 42.28 -23.69
N GLY A 310 28.77 42.09 -22.83
CA GLY A 310 28.60 42.20 -21.37
C GLY A 310 29.14 41.02 -20.58
N PHE A 311 28.76 40.95 -19.31
CA PHE A 311 29.18 39.90 -18.37
C PHE A 311 28.16 38.80 -18.28
N PRO A 312 28.60 37.54 -18.04
CA PRO A 312 27.68 36.45 -17.82
C PRO A 312 26.86 36.67 -16.58
N ILE A 313 25.58 36.34 -16.65
CA ILE A 313 24.67 36.34 -15.53
C ILE A 313 24.39 34.92 -15.05
N GLN A 314 24.17 34.79 -13.77
CA GLN A 314 23.74 33.53 -13.16
C GLN A 314 22.30 33.63 -12.69
N LEU A 315 21.45 32.73 -13.14
CA LEU A 315 20.07 32.59 -12.71
C LEU A 315 19.90 31.29 -11.95
N PRO A 316 19.05 31.22 -10.90
CA PRO A 316 18.59 29.96 -10.39
C PRO A 316 17.96 29.13 -11.52
N THR A 317 18.32 27.85 -11.65
CA THR A 317 17.84 27.01 -12.77
C THR A 317 16.32 26.90 -12.81
N VAL A 318 15.67 26.86 -11.65
CA VAL A 318 14.20 26.89 -11.54
C VAL A 318 13.61 28.17 -12.15
N PHE A 319 14.22 29.32 -11.89
CA PHE A 319 13.76 30.60 -12.42
C PHE A 319 14.02 30.71 -13.93
N PHE A 320 15.17 30.22 -14.38
CA PHE A 320 15.48 30.13 -15.83
C PHE A 320 14.45 29.25 -16.57
N LEU A 321 14.07 28.10 -16.01
CA LEU A 321 13.03 27.24 -16.59
C LEU A 321 11.66 27.92 -16.63
N GLN A 322 11.29 28.65 -15.58
CA GLN A 322 10.04 29.42 -15.59
C GLN A 322 10.00 30.47 -16.70
N LEU A 323 11.12 31.18 -16.93
CA LEU A 323 11.24 32.16 -18.03
C LEU A 323 11.21 31.47 -19.41
N PHE A 324 11.75 30.27 -19.50
CA PHE A 324 11.77 29.46 -20.72
C PHE A 324 10.37 28.90 -21.03
N ASP A 325 9.69 28.32 -20.02
CA ASP A 325 8.35 27.77 -20.14
C ASP A 325 7.29 28.84 -20.41
N SER A 326 7.48 30.03 -19.84
CA SER A 326 6.64 31.22 -20.14
C SER A 326 6.86 31.79 -21.54
N GLY A 327 7.86 31.31 -22.28
CA GLY A 327 8.23 31.83 -23.58
C GLY A 327 8.94 33.20 -23.56
N THR A 328 9.35 33.66 -22.37
CA THR A 328 10.14 34.90 -22.19
C THR A 328 11.58 34.72 -22.71
N ILE A 329 12.13 33.52 -22.52
CA ILE A 329 13.38 33.08 -23.14
C ILE A 329 13.04 32.10 -24.26
N LYS A 330 13.56 32.32 -25.47
CA LYS A 330 13.33 31.45 -26.63
C LYS A 330 14.65 30.95 -27.19
N ILE A 331 14.64 29.76 -27.80
CA ILE A 331 15.82 29.30 -28.57
C ILE A 331 15.83 30.08 -29.88
N HIS A 332 16.97 30.71 -30.16
CA HIS A 332 17.17 31.40 -31.41
C HIS A 332 17.50 30.39 -32.54
N ASN A 333 16.56 30.18 -33.46
CA ASN A 333 16.70 29.24 -34.60
C ASN A 333 17.56 29.83 -35.72
N GLY A 334 18.77 30.20 -35.40
CA GLY A 334 19.83 30.48 -36.41
C GLY A 334 20.78 29.28 -36.41
N VAL A 335 20.72 28.51 -37.46
CA VAL A 335 21.67 27.44 -37.86
C VAL A 335 22.88 27.32 -36.91
N THR A 336 22.84 26.32 -36.02
CA THR A 336 24.05 25.79 -35.38
C THR A 336 24.08 24.30 -35.59
N ASP A 337 24.59 23.87 -36.75
CA ASP A 337 25.29 22.62 -36.97
C ASP A 337 26.64 22.66 -36.21
N ALA A 338 26.63 22.93 -34.94
CA ALA A 338 27.75 22.65 -34.06
C ALA A 338 27.48 21.29 -33.44
N THR A 339 28.02 20.24 -34.04
CA THR A 339 28.20 18.96 -33.37
C THR A 339 28.90 19.22 -32.05
N ILE A 340 28.11 19.32 -30.97
CA ILE A 340 28.65 19.52 -29.62
C ILE A 340 29.52 18.30 -29.33
N ASN A 341 30.80 18.56 -29.08
CA ASN A 341 31.77 17.54 -28.74
C ASN A 341 31.25 16.80 -27.47
N GLU A 342 31.02 15.50 -27.62
CA GLU A 342 30.47 14.64 -26.53
C GLU A 342 31.31 14.74 -25.24
N THR A 343 32.60 15.06 -25.40
CA THR A 343 33.51 15.32 -24.28
C THR A 343 33.10 16.57 -23.48
N VAL A 344 32.68 17.64 -24.15
CA VAL A 344 32.22 18.87 -23.51
C VAL A 344 30.97 18.57 -22.69
N ARG A 345 30.00 17.85 -23.26
CA ARG A 345 28.78 17.43 -22.61
C ARG A 345 29.08 16.61 -21.36
N THR A 346 29.88 15.57 -21.45
CA THR A 346 30.26 14.72 -20.32
C THR A 346 30.97 15.50 -19.21
N LEU A 347 31.86 16.43 -19.55
CA LEU A 347 32.56 17.26 -18.57
C LEU A 347 31.65 18.21 -17.84
N MET A 348 30.63 18.74 -18.50
CA MET A 348 29.63 19.62 -17.87
C MET A 348 28.64 18.86 -16.99
N GLU A 349 28.12 17.70 -17.45
CA GLU A 349 27.22 16.85 -16.68
C GLU A 349 27.87 16.26 -15.41
N THR A 350 29.19 16.02 -15.44
CA THR A 350 29.94 15.45 -14.30
C THR A 350 30.52 16.51 -13.36
N ALA A 351 30.46 17.79 -13.71
CA ALA A 351 31.01 18.87 -12.91
C ALA A 351 30.18 19.12 -11.65
N SER A 352 30.84 19.17 -10.49
CA SER A 352 30.12 19.48 -9.23
C SER A 352 29.72 20.97 -9.19
N PRO A 353 28.65 21.33 -8.45
CA PRO A 353 28.23 22.73 -8.27
C PRO A 353 29.37 23.66 -7.80
N VAL A 354 30.24 23.14 -6.93
CA VAL A 354 31.42 23.90 -6.44
C VAL A 354 32.40 24.17 -7.59
N HIS A 355 32.65 23.21 -8.48
CA HIS A 355 33.51 23.35 -9.62
C HIS A 355 32.93 24.33 -10.67
N LEU A 356 31.62 24.28 -10.89
CA LEU A 356 30.93 25.21 -11.77
C LEU A 356 31.01 26.65 -11.26
N LYS A 357 30.78 26.85 -9.95
CA LYS A 357 30.92 28.18 -9.30
C LYS A 357 32.34 28.77 -9.47
N GLU A 358 33.37 27.93 -9.30
CA GLU A 358 34.73 28.37 -9.47
C GLU A 358 35.07 28.60 -10.97
N ALA A 359 34.55 27.79 -11.89
CA ALA A 359 34.72 28.02 -13.33
C ALA A 359 34.03 29.33 -13.76
N ASN A 360 32.82 29.62 -13.27
CA ASN A 360 32.14 30.90 -13.51
C ASN A 360 32.98 32.10 -13.02
N ARG A 361 33.53 32.01 -11.81
CA ARG A 361 34.41 33.06 -11.29
C ARG A 361 35.62 33.30 -12.20
N LYS A 362 36.31 32.24 -12.63
CA LYS A 362 37.47 32.36 -13.56
C LYS A 362 37.04 32.88 -14.91
N PHE A 363 35.89 32.45 -15.41
CA PHE A 363 35.36 32.88 -16.72
C PHE A 363 35.12 34.40 -16.75
N ASN A 364 34.46 34.94 -15.69
CA ASN A 364 34.26 36.38 -15.56
C ASN A 364 35.58 37.16 -15.60
N ILE A 365 36.61 36.67 -14.94
CA ILE A 365 37.91 37.28 -14.89
C ILE A 365 38.62 37.21 -16.28
N VAL A 366 38.55 36.09 -16.96
CA VAL A 366 39.13 35.88 -18.32
C VAL A 366 38.40 36.76 -19.31
N GLN A 367 37.09 36.89 -19.25
CA GLN A 367 36.31 37.78 -20.10
C GLN A 367 36.64 39.26 -19.84
N ALA A 368 36.76 39.67 -18.58
CA ALA A 368 37.19 41.03 -18.22
C ALA A 368 38.60 41.35 -18.76
N TYR A 369 39.49 40.35 -18.77
CA TYR A 369 40.81 40.48 -19.37
C TYR A 369 40.74 40.69 -20.88
N PHE A 370 39.88 39.95 -21.59
CA PHE A 370 39.69 40.16 -23.06
C PHE A 370 39.07 41.51 -23.39
N GLN A 371 38.18 41.99 -22.54
CA GLN A 371 37.51 43.29 -22.66
C GLN A 371 38.33 44.46 -22.11
N ARG A 372 39.54 44.22 -21.56
CA ARG A 372 40.45 45.20 -20.97
C ARG A 372 39.90 45.98 -19.77
N HIS A 373 38.95 45.37 -19.02
CA HIS A 373 38.43 45.90 -17.77
C HIS A 373 39.39 45.58 -16.60
N THR A 374 40.39 46.46 -16.41
CA THR A 374 41.53 46.23 -15.48
C THR A 374 41.07 46.10 -14.01
N ASP A 375 40.04 46.78 -13.62
CA ASP A 375 39.54 46.83 -12.25
C ASP A 375 39.10 45.47 -11.67
N ILE A 376 38.74 44.51 -12.56
CA ILE A 376 38.20 43.18 -12.15
C ILE A 376 39.34 42.16 -11.91
N TYR A 377 40.54 42.39 -12.54
CA TYR A 377 41.59 41.40 -12.47
C TYR A 377 42.95 41.99 -11.98
N GLN A 378 43.00 43.24 -11.55
CA GLN A 378 44.24 43.89 -11.06
C GLN A 378 44.84 43.19 -9.85
N ASP A 379 43.98 42.63 -8.96
CA ASP A 379 44.40 41.91 -7.76
C ASP A 379 44.82 40.46 -8.01
N ILE A 380 44.72 40.00 -9.28
CA ILE A 380 45.04 38.62 -9.59
C ILE A 380 46.50 38.54 -10.10
N ASN A 381 47.22 37.55 -9.50
CA ASN A 381 48.60 37.32 -9.90
C ASN A 381 48.68 37.09 -11.45
N PRO A 382 49.52 37.90 -12.17
CA PRO A 382 49.61 37.86 -13.64
C PRO A 382 49.93 36.47 -14.23
N ARG A 383 50.68 35.64 -13.47
CA ARG A 383 50.98 34.26 -13.87
C ARG A 383 49.72 33.39 -13.81
N THR A 384 48.87 33.59 -12.81
CA THR A 384 47.61 32.86 -12.67
C THR A 384 46.63 33.25 -13.78
N LEU A 385 46.49 34.54 -14.04
CA LEU A 385 45.65 35.05 -15.12
C LEU A 385 46.07 34.51 -16.49
N ARG A 386 47.37 34.60 -16.83
CA ARG A 386 47.88 34.04 -18.08
C ARG A 386 47.58 32.55 -18.23
N ARG A 387 47.68 31.76 -17.13
CA ARG A 387 47.36 30.35 -17.15
C ARG A 387 45.86 30.10 -17.42
N TRP A 388 44.95 30.85 -16.81
CA TRP A 388 43.53 30.74 -17.07
C TRP A 388 43.15 31.12 -18.50
N VAL A 389 43.72 32.21 -19.03
CA VAL A 389 43.57 32.62 -20.43
C VAL A 389 44.07 31.56 -21.39
N GLN A 390 45.20 30.93 -21.09
CA GLN A 390 45.75 29.85 -21.89
C GLN A 390 44.81 28.62 -21.86
N GLN A 391 44.36 28.21 -20.68
CA GLN A 391 43.43 27.08 -20.54
C GLN A 391 42.12 27.32 -21.29
N PHE A 392 41.59 28.53 -21.24
CA PHE A 392 40.45 28.94 -22.02
C PHE A 392 40.69 28.80 -23.54
N ARG A 393 41.77 29.38 -24.05
CA ARG A 393 42.08 29.33 -25.47
C ARG A 393 42.37 27.91 -26.00
N GLU A 394 43.03 27.09 -25.20
CA GLU A 394 43.32 25.70 -25.56
C GLU A 394 42.04 24.88 -25.65
N ALA A 395 41.13 25.05 -24.69
CA ALA A 395 39.81 24.37 -24.68
C ALA A 395 38.89 24.90 -25.80
N GLU A 396 38.94 26.20 -26.10
CA GLU A 396 38.21 26.79 -27.22
C GLU A 396 38.68 26.19 -28.55
N ALA A 397 40.00 26.12 -28.75
CA ALA A 397 40.59 25.59 -29.96
C ALA A 397 40.38 24.09 -30.16
N SER A 398 40.39 23.30 -29.06
CA SER A 398 40.32 21.83 -29.12
C SER A 398 38.91 21.27 -29.01
N LEU A 399 38.04 21.92 -28.26
CA LEU A 399 36.73 21.42 -27.91
C LEU A 399 35.58 22.33 -28.38
N GLY A 400 35.90 23.52 -28.89
CA GLY A 400 34.89 24.52 -29.28
C GLY A 400 34.19 25.22 -28.10
N CYS A 401 34.67 25.02 -26.86
CA CYS A 401 34.12 25.62 -25.66
C CYS A 401 35.21 25.96 -24.64
N GLY A 402 35.63 27.23 -24.60
CA GLY A 402 36.70 27.71 -23.72
C GLY A 402 36.37 27.62 -22.25
N TYR A 403 35.09 27.72 -21.89
CA TYR A 403 34.61 27.61 -20.53
C TYR A 403 35.03 26.30 -19.86
N VAL A 404 34.97 25.18 -20.57
CA VAL A 404 35.31 23.84 -20.04
C VAL A 404 36.77 23.76 -19.59
N GLY A 405 37.65 24.56 -20.22
CA GLY A 405 39.05 24.66 -19.83
C GLY A 405 39.27 25.27 -18.46
N LEU A 406 38.30 26.04 -17.94
CA LEU A 406 38.37 26.70 -16.66
C LEU A 406 37.83 25.86 -15.48
N LEU A 407 37.19 24.71 -15.80
CA LEU A 407 36.73 23.78 -14.77
C LEU A 407 37.92 23.26 -13.96
N PRO A 408 37.82 23.28 -12.60
CA PRO A 408 38.85 22.72 -11.73
C PRO A 408 39.06 21.23 -11.98
N ARG A 409 40.24 20.85 -12.40
CA ARG A 409 40.58 19.42 -12.59
C ARG A 409 41.14 18.80 -11.32
N THR A 410 40.49 19.05 -10.17
CA THR A 410 40.96 18.57 -8.85
C THR A 410 41.06 17.06 -8.79
N HIS A 411 40.16 16.35 -9.50
CA HIS A 411 40.21 14.91 -9.64
C HIS A 411 41.45 14.42 -10.41
N GLN A 412 42.16 15.31 -11.13
CA GLN A 412 43.38 15.00 -11.87
C GLN A 412 44.66 15.38 -11.12
N GLN A 413 44.57 16.04 -9.96
CA GLN A 413 45.71 16.44 -9.17
C GLN A 413 46.15 15.34 -8.19
N GLY A 414 47.45 15.18 -8.01
CA GLY A 414 48.07 14.24 -7.10
C GLY A 414 48.61 12.96 -7.73
N ASN A 415 49.40 12.20 -6.99
CA ASN A 415 49.94 10.92 -7.41
C ASN A 415 48.83 9.86 -7.43
N ARG A 416 48.51 9.35 -8.62
CA ARG A 416 47.47 8.36 -8.88
C ARG A 416 47.93 6.91 -8.82
N GLN A 417 49.23 6.68 -8.79
CA GLN A 417 49.73 5.33 -8.64
C GLN A 417 49.27 4.74 -7.30
N PRO A 418 48.76 3.50 -7.30
CA PRO A 418 48.36 2.82 -6.05
C PRO A 418 49.58 2.78 -5.14
N LYS A 419 49.46 3.44 -3.98
CA LYS A 419 50.49 3.44 -2.96
C LYS A 419 50.66 2.11 -2.23
N SER A 420 49.78 1.15 -2.54
CA SER A 420 49.75 -0.16 -1.93
C SER A 420 50.29 -1.21 -2.86
N PRO A 421 51.13 -2.15 -2.42
CA PRO A 421 51.58 -3.28 -3.21
C PRO A 421 50.42 -4.06 -3.79
N THR A 422 50.51 -4.46 -5.05
CA THR A 422 49.43 -5.18 -5.77
C THR A 422 49.07 -6.48 -5.06
N ASP A 423 50.04 -7.30 -4.70
CA ASP A 423 49.86 -8.58 -4.03
C ASP A 423 49.13 -8.49 -2.71
N SER A 424 49.52 -7.49 -1.87
CA SER A 424 48.80 -7.21 -0.59
C SER A 424 47.38 -6.76 -0.82
N SER A 425 47.10 -6.03 -1.89
CA SER A 425 45.79 -5.54 -2.26
C SER A 425 44.86 -6.64 -2.73
N GLU A 426 45.35 -7.53 -3.60
CA GLU A 426 44.61 -8.67 -4.13
C GLU A 426 44.28 -9.68 -3.02
N LEU A 427 45.26 -9.98 -2.18
CA LEU A 427 45.08 -10.86 -1.03
C LEU A 427 44.05 -10.28 -0.06
N LEU A 428 44.08 -8.97 0.17
CA LEU A 428 43.07 -8.31 1.02
C LEU A 428 41.68 -8.44 0.46
N ASP A 429 41.49 -8.21 -0.85
CA ASP A 429 40.19 -8.31 -1.49
C ASP A 429 39.67 -9.74 -1.51
N LYS A 430 40.54 -10.73 -1.65
CA LYS A 430 40.22 -12.16 -1.47
C LYS A 430 39.72 -12.46 -0.06
N PHE A 431 40.43 -11.99 0.97
CA PHE A 431 40.03 -12.17 2.37
C PHE A 431 38.70 -11.50 2.70
N ILE A 432 38.43 -10.33 2.14
CA ILE A 432 37.12 -9.69 2.30
C ILE A 432 36.02 -10.55 1.69
N LYS A 433 36.21 -11.09 0.46
CA LYS A 433 35.21 -11.94 -0.21
C LYS A 433 34.98 -13.27 0.48
N GLU A 434 36.04 -13.95 0.91
CA GLU A 434 36.00 -15.33 1.40
C GLU A 434 35.75 -15.44 2.91
N HIS A 435 36.11 -14.43 3.70
CA HIS A 435 36.05 -14.50 5.16
C HIS A 435 35.12 -13.45 5.78
N PHE A 436 35.00 -12.25 5.19
CA PHE A 436 34.10 -11.23 5.72
C PHE A 436 32.69 -11.29 5.11
N GLU A 437 32.61 -11.40 3.77
CA GLU A 437 31.32 -11.47 3.06
C GLU A 437 30.72 -12.89 3.07
N THR A 438 30.57 -13.45 4.29
CA THR A 438 30.05 -14.81 4.48
C THR A 438 28.95 -14.84 5.54
N PRO A 439 28.07 -15.87 5.51
CA PRO A 439 27.02 -16.03 6.53
C PRO A 439 27.53 -16.21 7.97
N ARG A 440 28.82 -16.47 8.16
CA ARG A 440 29.45 -16.54 9.49
C ARG A 440 29.46 -15.20 10.21
N GLN A 441 29.28 -14.08 9.49
CA GLN A 441 29.29 -12.72 10.03
C GLN A 441 30.53 -12.40 10.89
N ALA A 442 31.69 -12.90 10.50
CA ALA A 442 32.96 -12.65 11.19
C ALA A 442 33.19 -11.14 11.39
N THR A 443 33.76 -10.75 12.53
CA THR A 443 34.05 -9.32 12.79
C THR A 443 35.20 -8.83 11.92
N GLY A 444 35.18 -7.57 11.51
CA GLY A 444 36.27 -6.98 10.72
C GLY A 444 37.66 -7.16 11.37
N ALA A 445 37.72 -7.03 12.71
CA ALA A 445 38.96 -7.21 13.43
C ALA A 445 39.50 -8.66 13.38
N SER A 446 38.61 -9.68 13.37
CA SER A 446 39.03 -11.08 13.26
C SER A 446 39.54 -11.41 11.86
N VAL A 447 38.83 -10.88 10.82
CA VAL A 447 39.24 -11.06 9.43
C VAL A 447 40.57 -10.34 9.14
N TYR A 448 40.76 -9.12 9.65
CA TYR A 448 41.99 -8.40 9.50
C TYR A 448 43.17 -9.15 10.14
N ARG A 449 43.00 -9.67 11.34
CA ARG A 449 44.05 -10.51 12.02
C ARG A 449 44.39 -11.76 11.22
N ALA A 450 43.38 -12.40 10.60
CA ALA A 450 43.60 -13.56 9.73
C ALA A 450 44.36 -13.17 8.45
N TYR A 451 44.02 -12.01 7.85
CA TYR A 451 44.73 -11.43 6.72
C TYR A 451 46.21 -11.14 7.03
N VAL A 452 46.48 -10.49 8.17
CA VAL A 452 47.86 -10.20 8.62
C VAL A 452 48.66 -11.49 8.75
N ARG A 453 48.10 -12.53 9.37
CA ARG A 453 48.76 -13.85 9.49
C ARG A 453 49.07 -14.47 8.16
N ALA A 454 48.13 -14.38 7.18
CA ALA A 454 48.34 -14.90 5.84
C ALA A 454 49.41 -14.11 5.08
N CYS A 455 49.43 -12.78 5.24
CA CYS A 455 50.52 -11.96 4.71
C CYS A 455 51.89 -12.35 5.26
N THR A 456 51.99 -12.57 6.58
CA THR A 456 53.23 -13.02 7.23
C THR A 456 53.69 -14.39 6.70
N ALA A 457 52.75 -15.35 6.54
CA ALA A 457 53.04 -16.67 6.00
C ALA A 457 53.51 -16.65 4.53
N LEU A 458 53.06 -15.68 3.74
CA LEU A 458 53.45 -15.48 2.33
C LEU A 458 54.60 -14.49 2.15
N ASN A 459 55.17 -13.99 3.25
CA ASN A 459 56.21 -12.96 3.23
C ASN A 459 55.82 -11.66 2.52
N ILE A 460 54.53 -11.30 2.56
CA ILE A 460 53.96 -10.10 1.95
C ILE A 460 53.72 -9.06 3.04
N GLN A 461 54.02 -7.78 2.76
CA GLN A 461 53.76 -6.70 3.70
C GLN A 461 52.24 -6.43 3.87
N PRO A 462 51.63 -6.57 5.06
CA PRO A 462 50.20 -6.36 5.20
C PRO A 462 49.83 -4.85 5.10
N LEU A 463 48.68 -4.60 4.47
CA LEU A 463 48.10 -3.26 4.48
C LEU A 463 47.58 -2.86 5.85
N SER A 464 47.55 -1.56 6.13
CA SER A 464 47.10 -1.05 7.43
C SER A 464 45.64 -1.38 7.76
N ASN A 465 45.33 -1.48 9.05
CA ASN A 465 43.95 -1.67 9.51
C ASN A 465 42.99 -0.58 8.98
N ARG A 466 43.48 0.68 8.91
CA ARG A 466 42.71 1.80 8.30
C ARG A 466 42.37 1.53 6.85
N THR A 467 43.32 1.04 6.06
CA THR A 467 43.10 0.68 4.65
C THR A 467 42.08 -0.45 4.49
N PHE A 468 42.14 -1.46 5.34
CA PHE A 468 41.15 -2.56 5.38
C PHE A 468 39.74 -2.03 5.59
N TYR A 469 39.49 -1.23 6.62
CA TYR A 469 38.16 -0.67 6.88
C TYR A 469 37.70 0.33 5.82
N GLN A 470 38.60 1.08 5.22
CA GLN A 470 38.27 1.94 4.07
C GLN A 470 37.80 1.12 2.85
N ARG A 471 38.43 -0.02 2.58
CA ARG A 471 37.97 -0.92 1.50
C ARG A 471 36.64 -1.58 1.82
N LEU A 472 36.39 -1.98 3.06
CA LEU A 472 35.07 -2.47 3.48
C LEU A 472 33.98 -1.43 3.24
N LYS A 473 34.23 -0.16 3.59
CA LYS A 473 33.26 0.94 3.39
C LYS A 473 32.99 1.27 1.92
N LYS A 474 33.96 1.02 1.02
CA LYS A 474 33.78 1.25 -0.43
C LYS A 474 32.97 0.17 -1.14
N ARG A 475 32.70 -0.94 -0.51
CA ARG A 475 31.88 -2.00 -1.08
C ARG A 475 30.41 -1.68 -0.97
N PRO A 476 29.57 -2.05 -1.99
CA PRO A 476 28.12 -1.82 -1.92
C PRO A 476 27.51 -2.45 -0.67
N THR A 477 26.84 -1.62 0.14
CA THR A 477 26.23 -2.06 1.39
C THR A 477 25.21 -3.17 1.19
N HIS A 478 24.41 -3.08 0.13
CA HIS A 478 23.41 -4.08 -0.22
C HIS A 478 24.02 -5.46 -0.46
N GLU A 479 25.06 -5.56 -1.30
CA GLU A 479 25.73 -6.82 -1.62
C GLU A 479 26.40 -7.44 -0.39
N GLN A 480 27.04 -6.60 0.43
CA GLN A 480 27.65 -7.03 1.69
C GLN A 480 26.61 -7.59 2.65
N THR A 481 25.50 -6.90 2.84
CA THR A 481 24.41 -7.32 3.72
C THR A 481 23.76 -8.61 3.19
N LEU A 482 23.57 -8.71 1.86
CA LEU A 482 23.02 -9.91 1.22
C LEU A 482 23.85 -11.15 1.52
N LYS A 483 25.17 -11.06 1.34
CA LYS A 483 26.09 -12.20 1.58
C LYS A 483 26.25 -12.54 3.06
N ARG A 484 26.18 -11.55 3.96
CA ARG A 484 26.37 -11.73 5.40
C ARG A 484 25.10 -12.11 6.15
N GLN A 485 24.00 -11.45 5.87
CA GLN A 485 22.76 -11.53 6.65
C GLN A 485 21.56 -12.09 5.84
N GLY A 486 21.77 -12.31 4.53
CA GLY A 486 20.74 -12.83 3.65
C GLY A 486 19.78 -11.79 3.10
N ALA A 487 18.89 -12.25 2.21
CA ALA A 487 18.02 -11.38 1.42
C ALA A 487 17.06 -10.53 2.26
N LYS A 488 16.54 -11.07 3.38
CA LYS A 488 15.61 -10.34 4.25
C LYS A 488 16.25 -9.09 4.88
N ALA A 489 17.50 -9.19 5.34
CA ALA A 489 18.23 -8.05 5.89
C ALA A 489 18.70 -7.08 4.79
N ALA A 490 19.12 -7.61 3.64
CA ALA A 490 19.57 -6.81 2.51
C ALA A 490 18.46 -5.99 1.88
N TYR A 491 17.20 -6.41 2.02
CA TYR A 491 16.06 -5.68 1.47
C TYR A 491 15.98 -4.22 1.93
N ALA A 492 16.37 -3.92 3.17
CA ALA A 492 16.40 -2.55 3.67
C ALA A 492 17.35 -1.62 2.88
N THR A 493 18.36 -2.19 2.23
CA THR A 493 19.37 -1.48 1.45
C THR A 493 19.17 -1.61 -0.07
N GLU A 494 18.10 -2.26 -0.53
CA GLU A 494 17.72 -2.31 -1.94
C GLU A 494 17.33 -0.91 -2.44
N PRO A 495 17.73 -0.52 -3.67
CA PRO A 495 17.26 0.70 -4.28
C PRO A 495 15.72 0.69 -4.39
N PHE A 496 15.06 1.75 -3.94
CA PHE A 496 13.60 1.87 -4.01
C PHE A 496 13.08 1.80 -5.46
N VAL A 497 13.89 2.24 -6.43
CA VAL A 497 13.56 2.25 -7.85
C VAL A 497 13.26 0.85 -8.41
N TRP A 498 13.77 -0.22 -7.79
CA TRP A 498 13.49 -1.59 -8.24
C TRP A 498 12.04 -2.03 -8.00
N GLU A 499 11.35 -1.36 -7.07
CA GLU A 499 9.95 -1.62 -6.73
C GLU A 499 9.03 -0.47 -7.16
N LEU A 500 9.58 0.53 -7.82
CA LEU A 500 8.82 1.69 -8.28
C LEU A 500 7.89 1.28 -9.42
N ALA A 501 6.60 1.23 -9.13
CA ALA A 501 5.59 1.17 -10.18
C ALA A 501 5.37 2.61 -10.69
N LEU A 502 5.91 2.92 -11.86
CA LEU A 502 5.81 4.26 -12.46
C LEU A 502 4.35 4.65 -12.76
N ASN A 503 3.47 3.67 -12.84
CA ASN A 503 2.10 3.79 -13.33
C ASN A 503 1.03 3.76 -12.23
N THR A 504 1.39 3.44 -10.97
CA THR A 504 0.44 3.38 -9.86
C THR A 504 0.94 4.17 -8.67
N ARG A 505 0.08 5.01 -8.11
CA ARG A 505 0.37 5.69 -6.84
C ARG A 505 0.31 4.66 -5.71
N PRO A 506 1.39 4.45 -4.95
CA PRO A 506 1.46 3.39 -3.95
C PRO A 506 0.46 3.57 -2.79
N HIS A 507 -0.07 4.78 -2.61
CA HIS A 507 -0.97 5.15 -1.51
C HIS A 507 -2.40 5.47 -1.95
N GLY A 508 -2.73 5.20 -3.22
CA GLY A 508 -4.02 5.57 -3.81
C GLY A 508 -4.11 7.04 -4.18
N ASN A 509 -5.26 7.43 -4.73
CA ASN A 509 -5.56 8.77 -5.22
C ASN A 509 -6.55 9.53 -4.31
N ARG A 510 -7.14 8.86 -3.34
CA ARG A 510 -8.21 9.40 -2.48
C ARG A 510 -8.29 8.68 -1.13
N PRO A 511 -8.95 9.29 -0.14
CA PRO A 511 -9.28 8.60 1.10
C PRO A 511 -10.16 7.36 0.88
N LEU A 512 -9.96 6.34 1.70
CA LEU A 512 -10.65 5.05 1.67
C LEU A 512 -10.53 4.28 0.33
N GLU A 513 -9.60 4.65 -0.54
CA GLU A 513 -9.25 3.84 -1.70
C GLU A 513 -8.40 2.64 -1.28
N ILE A 514 -7.36 2.87 -0.51
CA ILE A 514 -6.47 1.84 0.02
C ILE A 514 -6.36 2.01 1.53
N VAL A 515 -6.80 0.99 2.26
CA VAL A 515 -6.66 0.92 3.72
C VAL A 515 -5.79 -0.26 4.10
N HIS A 516 -4.86 -0.06 5.00
CA HIS A 516 -4.06 -1.13 5.59
C HIS A 516 -4.68 -1.60 6.90
N ILE A 517 -4.71 -2.91 7.11
CA ILE A 517 -5.00 -3.53 8.40
C ILE A 517 -3.83 -4.39 8.82
N ASP A 518 -3.45 -4.28 10.09
CA ASP A 518 -2.39 -5.12 10.65
C ASP A 518 -2.52 -5.19 12.19
N HIS A 519 -1.78 -6.12 12.79
CA HIS A 519 -1.84 -6.43 14.20
C HIS A 519 -0.46 -6.36 14.83
N THR A 520 -0.38 -5.82 16.05
CA THR A 520 0.85 -5.83 16.84
C THR A 520 0.56 -6.09 18.32
N GLU A 521 1.42 -6.82 18.99
CA GLU A 521 1.39 -6.91 20.43
C GLU A 521 2.04 -5.66 21.03
N LEU A 522 1.28 -4.88 21.82
CA LEU A 522 1.76 -3.63 22.37
C LEU A 522 2.87 -3.85 23.41
N ASP A 523 3.80 -2.94 23.44
CA ASP A 523 4.95 -2.95 24.36
C ASP A 523 4.58 -2.44 25.78
N ILE A 524 3.47 -2.95 26.36
CA ILE A 524 2.98 -2.57 27.68
C ILE A 524 2.32 -3.75 28.39
N GLU A 525 2.57 -3.90 29.70
CA GLU A 525 1.92 -4.88 30.57
C GLU A 525 0.68 -4.26 31.23
N LEU A 526 -0.44 -5.02 31.25
CA LEU A 526 -1.71 -4.56 31.80
C LEU A 526 -2.17 -5.42 32.98
N ARG A 527 -2.99 -4.82 33.85
CA ARG A 527 -3.64 -5.47 35.00
C ARG A 527 -5.16 -5.51 34.85
N SER A 528 -5.78 -6.45 35.52
CA SER A 528 -7.24 -6.49 35.66
C SER A 528 -7.71 -5.40 36.61
N LEU A 529 -8.66 -4.61 36.20
CA LEU A 529 -9.33 -3.61 37.03
C LEU A 529 -10.03 -4.27 38.24
N ALA A 530 -10.61 -5.47 38.10
CA ALA A 530 -11.37 -6.15 39.11
C ALA A 530 -10.50 -6.82 40.19
N THR A 531 -9.31 -7.35 39.82
CA THR A 531 -8.51 -8.20 40.71
C THR A 531 -7.10 -7.72 40.92
N GLY A 532 -6.63 -6.70 40.17
CA GLY A 532 -5.24 -6.24 40.18
C GLY A 532 -4.25 -7.26 39.59
N ARG A 533 -4.70 -8.45 39.15
CA ARG A 533 -3.82 -9.48 38.57
C ARG A 533 -3.25 -9.00 37.24
N LEU A 534 -2.00 -9.37 36.97
CA LEU A 534 -1.34 -9.13 35.70
C LEU A 534 -2.02 -9.96 34.61
N LEU A 535 -2.45 -9.30 33.51
CA LEU A 535 -3.12 -9.93 32.37
C LEU A 535 -2.19 -10.13 31.17
N GLY A 536 -1.02 -9.49 31.19
CA GLY A 536 -0.03 -9.52 30.13
C GLY A 536 -0.21 -8.38 29.13
N ARG A 537 0.39 -8.52 27.96
CA ARG A 537 0.41 -7.52 26.89
C ARG A 537 -0.84 -7.66 26.01
N PRO A 538 -1.50 -6.54 25.65
CA PRO A 538 -2.63 -6.58 24.72
C PRO A 538 -2.16 -6.56 23.27
N TRP A 539 -2.99 -7.08 22.37
CA TRP A 539 -2.88 -6.96 20.94
C TRP A 539 -3.64 -5.74 20.44
N LEU A 540 -2.98 -4.95 19.61
CA LEU A 540 -3.54 -3.82 18.90
C LEU A 540 -3.81 -4.20 17.46
N THR A 541 -5.03 -3.95 16.98
CA THR A 541 -5.40 -3.96 15.56
C THR A 541 -5.61 -2.53 15.12
N LEU A 542 -4.90 -2.08 14.08
CA LEU A 542 -5.10 -0.78 13.47
C LEU A 542 -5.59 -0.92 12.04
N LEU A 543 -6.48 0.00 11.66
CA LEU A 543 -6.81 0.28 10.26
C LEU A 543 -6.39 1.72 9.96
N THR A 544 -5.58 1.91 8.92
CA THR A 544 -5.10 3.23 8.51
C THR A 544 -5.32 3.46 7.03
N ASP A 545 -5.77 4.67 6.70
CA ASP A 545 -5.90 5.13 5.33
C ASP A 545 -4.50 5.36 4.73
N ALA A 546 -4.24 4.76 3.56
CA ALA A 546 -2.93 4.90 2.92
C ALA A 546 -2.70 6.28 2.33
N TYR A 547 -3.75 6.96 1.89
CA TYR A 547 -3.69 8.29 1.29
C TYR A 547 -3.37 9.35 2.34
N SER A 548 -4.21 9.48 3.36
CA SER A 548 -4.12 10.52 4.39
C SER A 548 -3.29 10.14 5.62
N ARG A 549 -2.89 8.89 5.78
CA ARG A 549 -2.26 8.34 7.00
C ARG A 549 -3.17 8.32 8.23
N ARG A 550 -4.41 8.72 8.10
CA ARG A 550 -5.40 8.78 9.17
C ARG A 550 -5.64 7.42 9.79
N ILE A 551 -5.73 7.36 11.12
CA ILE A 551 -6.13 6.14 11.84
C ILE A 551 -7.65 6.04 11.78
N LEU A 552 -8.16 5.03 11.09
CA LEU A 552 -9.58 4.83 10.87
C LEU A 552 -10.24 4.00 11.97
N ALA A 553 -9.53 2.99 12.47
CA ALA A 553 -10.04 2.13 13.54
C ALA A 553 -8.91 1.64 14.45
N VAL A 554 -9.19 1.57 15.74
CA VAL A 554 -8.34 1.06 16.82
C VAL A 554 -9.13 -0.01 17.57
N TYR A 555 -8.58 -1.22 17.69
CA TYR A 555 -9.18 -2.28 18.50
C TYR A 555 -8.11 -2.94 19.38
N LEU A 556 -8.41 -3.06 20.68
CA LEU A 556 -7.54 -3.72 21.66
C LEU A 556 -8.17 -5.03 22.18
N THR A 557 -7.35 -6.05 22.37
CA THR A 557 -7.74 -7.34 22.94
C THR A 557 -6.54 -8.05 23.54
N PHE A 558 -6.76 -8.94 24.49
CA PHE A 558 -5.72 -9.88 24.95
C PHE A 558 -5.60 -11.12 24.07
N ASP A 559 -6.51 -11.31 23.14
CA ASP A 559 -6.51 -12.45 22.24
C ASP A 559 -5.52 -12.22 21.08
N ALA A 560 -4.74 -13.24 20.75
CA ALA A 560 -3.91 -13.23 19.56
C ALA A 560 -4.77 -12.97 18.31
N PRO A 561 -4.19 -12.38 17.25
CA PRO A 561 -4.90 -12.05 16.03
C PRO A 561 -5.71 -13.21 15.46
N SER A 562 -6.93 -12.92 15.09
CA SER A 562 -7.87 -13.89 14.53
C SER A 562 -8.93 -13.16 13.69
N TYR A 563 -9.82 -13.91 13.03
CA TYR A 563 -10.97 -13.32 12.32
C TYR A 563 -11.81 -12.38 13.23
N ARG A 564 -11.81 -12.57 14.56
CA ARG A 564 -12.51 -11.69 15.51
C ARG A 564 -11.91 -10.30 15.56
N SER A 565 -10.57 -10.21 15.54
CA SER A 565 -9.87 -8.92 15.50
C SER A 565 -10.17 -8.18 14.18
N CYS A 566 -10.20 -8.90 13.05
CA CYS A 566 -10.60 -8.35 11.77
C CYS A 566 -12.06 -7.86 11.77
N MET A 567 -12.96 -8.67 12.32
CA MET A 567 -14.39 -8.34 12.46
C MET A 567 -14.58 -7.04 13.26
N MET A 568 -13.92 -6.95 14.41
CA MET A 568 -14.06 -5.76 15.26
C MET A 568 -13.43 -4.53 14.63
N GLY A 569 -12.25 -4.65 14.02
CA GLY A 569 -11.62 -3.56 13.29
C GLY A 569 -12.51 -3.02 12.17
N LEU A 570 -13.13 -3.89 11.37
CA LEU A 570 -14.06 -3.49 10.30
C LEU A 570 -15.37 -2.91 10.83
N ARG A 571 -15.90 -3.40 11.97
CA ARG A 571 -17.06 -2.81 12.62
C ARG A 571 -16.80 -1.40 13.12
N ILE A 572 -15.66 -1.18 13.77
CA ILE A 572 -15.24 0.15 14.22
C ILE A 572 -15.03 1.08 13.03
N LEU A 573 -14.43 0.58 11.94
CA LEU A 573 -14.29 1.34 10.71
C LEU A 573 -15.63 1.85 10.18
N VAL A 574 -16.63 0.94 10.04
CA VAL A 574 -17.96 1.33 9.53
C VAL A 574 -18.70 2.23 10.52
N GLN A 575 -18.58 1.97 11.80
CA GLN A 575 -19.17 2.82 12.85
C GLN A 575 -18.67 4.28 12.75
N ARG A 576 -17.37 4.45 12.45
CA ARG A 576 -16.73 5.77 12.37
C ARG A 576 -16.82 6.44 11.01
N GLN A 577 -16.66 5.66 9.93
CA GLN A 577 -16.55 6.19 8.57
C GLN A 577 -17.78 5.92 7.70
N GLY A 578 -18.70 5.09 8.18
CA GLY A 578 -19.93 4.74 7.48
C GLY A 578 -19.73 3.90 6.22
N ARG A 579 -18.53 3.36 5.94
CA ARG A 579 -18.29 2.57 4.71
C ARG A 579 -17.04 1.69 4.79
N PHE A 580 -16.95 0.72 3.88
CA PHE A 580 -15.73 -0.06 3.62
C PHE A 580 -14.79 0.69 2.65
N PRO A 581 -13.48 0.39 2.68
CA PRO A 581 -12.55 0.87 1.67
C PRO A 581 -12.77 0.14 0.34
N SER A 582 -12.29 0.72 -0.76
CA SER A 582 -12.29 0.04 -2.07
C SER A 582 -11.30 -1.14 -2.07
N THR A 583 -10.16 -0.96 -1.42
CA THR A 583 -9.13 -2.00 -1.29
C THR A 583 -8.64 -2.09 0.16
N LEU A 584 -8.58 -3.30 0.69
CA LEU A 584 -7.98 -3.59 1.98
C LEU A 584 -6.66 -4.36 1.78
N VAL A 585 -5.57 -3.79 2.27
CA VAL A 585 -4.23 -4.39 2.20
C VAL A 585 -3.94 -5.11 3.50
N VAL A 586 -3.61 -6.39 3.39
CA VAL A 586 -3.33 -7.31 4.50
C VAL A 586 -1.94 -7.93 4.36
N ASP A 587 -1.42 -8.46 5.44
CA ASP A 587 -0.23 -9.31 5.40
C ASP A 587 -0.58 -10.79 5.09
N GLY A 588 0.40 -11.69 5.16
CA GLY A 588 0.22 -13.11 4.96
C GLY A 588 -0.30 -13.88 6.19
N GLY A 589 -0.87 -13.21 7.18
CA GLY A 589 -1.43 -13.82 8.39
C GLY A 589 -2.58 -14.79 8.10
N LYS A 590 -2.71 -15.84 8.91
CA LYS A 590 -3.76 -16.86 8.71
C LYS A 590 -5.17 -16.30 8.89
N GLU A 591 -5.33 -15.31 9.74
CA GLU A 591 -6.59 -14.59 10.02
C GLU A 591 -7.15 -13.93 8.77
N PHE A 592 -6.29 -13.40 7.91
CA PHE A 592 -6.66 -12.74 6.66
C PHE A 592 -6.93 -13.72 5.49
N HIS A 593 -6.63 -15.02 5.68
CA HIS A 593 -6.92 -16.06 4.71
C HIS A 593 -8.15 -16.89 5.06
N SER A 594 -8.95 -16.45 6.03
CA SER A 594 -10.18 -17.14 6.43
C SER A 594 -11.28 -16.91 5.38
N ILE A 595 -12.08 -17.94 5.12
CA ILE A 595 -13.27 -17.85 4.25
C ILE A 595 -14.22 -16.77 4.78
N TYR A 596 -14.34 -16.65 6.08
CA TYR A 596 -15.13 -15.60 6.73
C TYR A 596 -14.72 -14.21 6.25
N PHE A 597 -13.42 -13.90 6.29
CA PHE A 597 -12.88 -12.59 5.94
C PHE A 597 -13.05 -12.29 4.45
N ASP A 598 -12.75 -13.27 3.58
CA ASP A 598 -12.93 -13.14 2.13
C ASP A 598 -14.39 -12.87 1.76
N THR A 599 -15.32 -13.63 2.37
CA THR A 599 -16.76 -13.47 2.13
C THR A 599 -17.29 -12.11 2.62
N LEU A 600 -16.78 -11.64 3.77
CA LEU A 600 -17.19 -10.34 4.31
C LEU A 600 -16.75 -9.20 3.40
N LEU A 601 -15.50 -9.21 2.94
CA LEU A 601 -14.99 -8.20 2.02
C LEU A 601 -15.71 -8.22 0.68
N ALA A 602 -15.97 -9.42 0.14
CA ALA A 602 -16.70 -9.60 -1.11
C ALA A 602 -18.13 -9.02 -1.03
N ARG A 603 -18.83 -9.25 0.08
CA ARG A 603 -20.20 -8.73 0.30
C ARG A 603 -20.27 -7.20 0.22
N TYR A 604 -19.21 -6.51 0.61
CA TYR A 604 -19.13 -5.05 0.59
C TYR A 604 -18.25 -4.51 -0.55
N HIS A 605 -18.04 -5.31 -1.60
CA HIS A 605 -17.25 -4.94 -2.79
C HIS A 605 -15.87 -4.35 -2.45
N CYS A 606 -15.21 -4.94 -1.46
CA CYS A 606 -13.86 -4.55 -1.04
C CYS A 606 -12.83 -5.54 -1.60
N THR A 607 -11.94 -5.04 -2.45
CA THR A 607 -10.82 -5.83 -2.99
C THR A 607 -9.80 -6.13 -1.89
N LYS A 608 -9.41 -7.39 -1.74
CA LYS A 608 -8.33 -7.76 -0.84
C LYS A 608 -7.00 -7.84 -1.58
N LYS A 609 -5.98 -7.13 -1.10
CA LYS A 609 -4.58 -7.25 -1.55
C LYS A 609 -3.72 -7.81 -0.44
N THR A 610 -2.98 -8.89 -0.73
CA THR A 610 -2.05 -9.51 0.22
C THR A 610 -0.62 -9.09 -0.11
N ARG A 611 0.08 -8.54 0.87
CA ARG A 611 1.47 -8.10 0.74
C ARG A 611 2.41 -9.30 0.53
N PRO A 612 3.46 -9.16 -0.30
CA PRO A 612 4.47 -10.18 -0.42
C PRO A 612 5.24 -10.35 0.89
N GLY A 613 5.44 -11.60 1.32
CA GLY A 613 6.17 -11.89 2.55
C GLY A 613 7.63 -11.43 2.50
N GLY A 614 8.12 -10.82 3.58
CA GLY A 614 9.51 -10.37 3.70
C GLY A 614 9.85 -9.05 3.01
N LYS A 615 8.83 -8.30 2.53
CA LYS A 615 8.99 -6.99 1.90
C LYS A 615 8.27 -5.89 2.70
N PRO A 616 8.88 -5.37 3.77
CA PRO A 616 8.24 -4.39 4.66
C PRO A 616 7.84 -3.08 3.97
N ARG A 617 8.48 -2.67 2.87
CA ARG A 617 8.11 -1.43 2.17
C ARG A 617 6.65 -1.40 1.69
N PHE A 618 6.07 -2.56 1.34
CA PHE A 618 4.66 -2.66 0.96
C PHE A 618 3.69 -2.43 2.13
N GLY A 619 4.17 -2.54 3.37
CA GLY A 619 3.42 -2.25 4.60
C GLY A 619 3.95 -1.05 5.37
N SER A 620 4.85 -0.26 4.78
CA SER A 620 5.59 0.81 5.48
C SER A 620 4.69 1.83 6.18
N VAL A 621 3.50 2.08 5.67
CA VAL A 621 2.52 3.01 6.27
C VAL A 621 2.12 2.52 7.66
N ILE A 622 1.60 1.29 7.76
CA ILE A 622 1.09 0.76 9.03
C ILE A 622 2.21 0.32 9.97
N GLU A 623 3.33 -0.21 9.44
CA GLU A 623 4.49 -0.58 10.26
C GLU A 623 5.13 0.66 10.91
N ARG A 624 5.22 1.77 10.17
CA ARG A 624 5.69 3.05 10.72
C ARG A 624 4.73 3.58 11.76
N LEU A 625 3.43 3.46 11.54
CA LEU A 625 2.41 3.89 12.48
C LEU A 625 2.49 3.12 13.80
N PHE A 626 2.75 1.82 13.80
CA PHE A 626 3.02 1.06 15.03
C PHE A 626 4.26 1.58 15.77
N GLY A 627 5.32 1.93 15.02
CA GLY A 627 6.50 2.57 15.58
C GLY A 627 6.15 3.90 16.26
N THR A 628 5.40 4.76 15.59
CA THR A 628 4.92 6.05 16.11
C THR A 628 4.04 5.85 17.35
N THR A 629 3.08 4.91 17.31
CA THR A 629 2.23 4.57 18.46
C THR A 629 3.06 4.17 19.69
N ASN A 630 4.10 3.37 19.49
CA ASN A 630 4.98 2.99 20.59
C ASN A 630 5.80 4.18 21.11
N THR A 631 6.42 4.96 20.23
CA THR A 631 7.33 6.04 20.63
C THR A 631 6.64 7.26 21.20
N GLU A 632 5.51 7.65 20.64
CA GLU A 632 4.78 8.85 21.05
C GLU A 632 3.78 8.59 22.19
N PHE A 633 3.26 7.37 22.31
CA PHE A 633 2.24 7.06 23.30
C PHE A 633 2.69 5.99 24.29
N ILE A 634 2.92 4.73 23.88
CA ILE A 634 3.12 3.60 24.78
C ILE A 634 4.36 3.75 25.66
N TYR A 635 5.48 4.20 25.10
CA TYR A 635 6.75 4.32 25.85
C TYR A 635 6.75 5.43 26.91
N ASN A 636 5.74 6.29 26.90
CA ASN A 636 5.55 7.32 27.92
C ASN A 636 4.70 6.81 29.11
N LEU A 637 4.19 5.58 29.06
CA LEU A 637 3.32 5.00 30.09
C LEU A 637 4.10 4.09 31.03
N LEU A 638 3.70 4.02 32.32
CA LEU A 638 4.21 3.04 33.26
C LEU A 638 3.82 1.61 32.82
N GLY A 639 4.70 0.65 33.03
CA GLY A 639 4.48 -0.73 32.61
C GLY A 639 4.88 -1.01 31.15
N ASN A 640 5.47 -0.01 30.44
CA ASN A 640 6.01 -0.26 29.11
C ASN A 640 7.20 -1.23 29.16
N THR A 641 7.36 -2.03 28.11
CA THR A 641 8.34 -3.13 28.09
C THR A 641 9.70 -2.75 27.49
N GLN A 642 10.01 -1.46 27.37
CA GLN A 642 11.31 -1.03 26.82
C GLN A 642 12.50 -1.59 27.63
N ALA A 643 12.41 -1.59 28.96
CA ALA A 643 13.43 -2.15 29.83
C ALA A 643 13.68 -3.66 29.56
N SER A 644 12.66 -4.39 29.12
CA SER A 644 12.75 -5.81 28.79
C SER A 644 13.60 -6.11 27.54
N LYS A 645 13.90 -5.09 26.71
CA LYS A 645 14.82 -5.23 25.56
C LYS A 645 16.28 -5.46 26.00
N GLN A 646 16.59 -5.12 27.26
CA GLN A 646 17.87 -5.36 27.86
C GLN A 646 17.75 -6.18 29.16
N PRO A 647 17.51 -7.50 29.07
CA PRO A 647 17.17 -8.33 30.24
C PRO A 647 18.20 -8.29 31.37
N ARG A 648 19.47 -8.05 31.05
CA ARG A 648 20.55 -7.96 32.05
C ARG A 648 20.50 -6.69 32.90
N GLN A 649 19.72 -5.69 32.47
CA GLN A 649 19.56 -4.41 33.20
C GLN A 649 18.25 -4.34 33.99
N LEU A 650 17.41 -5.38 33.90
CA LEU A 650 16.14 -5.47 34.62
C LEU A 650 16.40 -5.60 36.13
N THR A 651 15.85 -4.67 36.88
CA THR A 651 15.81 -4.70 38.36
C THR A 651 14.33 -4.64 38.79
N LYS A 652 14.04 -4.96 40.05
CA LYS A 652 12.67 -4.88 40.59
C LYS A 652 12.04 -3.49 40.40
N THR A 653 12.85 -2.44 40.48
CA THR A 653 12.37 -1.05 40.34
C THR A 653 12.01 -0.62 38.91
N VAL A 654 12.47 -1.34 37.89
CA VAL A 654 12.23 -1.05 36.48
C VAL A 654 11.56 -2.23 35.76
N ASP A 655 11.06 -3.23 36.49
CA ASP A 655 10.32 -4.37 35.91
C ASP A 655 8.97 -3.91 35.44
N PRO A 656 8.66 -3.98 34.12
CA PRO A 656 7.38 -3.58 33.57
C PRO A 656 6.18 -4.25 34.22
N LYS A 657 6.33 -5.53 34.64
CA LYS A 657 5.25 -6.27 35.30
C LYS A 657 4.89 -5.72 36.66
N GLN A 658 5.86 -5.20 37.39
CA GLN A 658 5.64 -4.56 38.69
C GLN A 658 5.13 -3.13 38.52
N LEU A 659 5.58 -2.41 37.48
CA LEU A 659 5.18 -1.05 37.16
C LEU A 659 3.84 -0.98 36.40
N ALA A 660 3.23 -2.11 36.04
CA ALA A 660 1.96 -2.13 35.34
C ALA A 660 0.84 -1.57 36.22
N VAL A 661 0.18 -0.52 35.78
CA VAL A 661 -0.94 0.15 36.47
C VAL A 661 -2.19 0.27 35.60
N TRP A 662 -2.03 0.12 34.29
CA TRP A 662 -3.09 0.29 33.31
C TRP A 662 -3.95 -0.95 33.18
N ASN A 663 -5.26 -0.75 33.00
CA ASN A 663 -6.20 -1.76 32.52
C ASN A 663 -6.52 -1.55 31.03
N LEU A 664 -7.23 -2.49 30.43
CA LEU A 664 -7.53 -2.48 28.98
C LEU A 664 -8.43 -1.30 28.60
N GLY A 665 -9.45 -0.99 29.42
CA GLY A 665 -10.42 0.06 29.15
C GLY A 665 -9.80 1.46 29.18
N ASP A 666 -9.03 1.76 30.24
CA ASP A 666 -8.35 3.06 30.35
C ASP A 666 -7.32 3.24 29.24
N LEU A 667 -6.51 2.19 28.98
CA LEU A 667 -5.54 2.25 27.89
C LEU A 667 -6.23 2.51 26.55
N TYR A 668 -7.37 1.85 26.28
CA TYR A 668 -8.14 2.07 25.06
C TYR A 668 -8.64 3.51 24.95
N THR A 669 -9.16 4.07 26.01
CA THR A 669 -9.67 5.45 26.03
C THR A 669 -8.61 6.45 25.68
N TYR A 670 -7.45 6.39 26.34
CA TYR A 670 -6.35 7.32 26.06
C TYR A 670 -5.67 7.06 24.70
N LEU A 671 -5.55 5.78 24.28
CA LEU A 671 -5.02 5.44 22.97
C LEU A 671 -5.91 5.97 21.84
N THR A 672 -7.23 5.86 21.99
CA THR A 672 -8.17 6.41 20.98
C THR A 672 -8.19 7.93 20.98
N GLN A 673 -8.06 8.58 22.13
CA GLN A 673 -7.89 10.03 22.21
C GLN A 673 -6.60 10.46 21.52
N TRP A 674 -5.50 9.78 21.77
CA TRP A 674 -4.25 10.04 21.05
C TRP A 674 -4.41 9.86 19.54
N ALA A 675 -4.96 8.73 19.12
CA ALA A 675 -5.07 8.36 17.70
C ALA A 675 -5.99 9.27 16.90
N TYR A 676 -7.13 9.65 17.48
CA TYR A 676 -8.20 10.36 16.76
C TYR A 676 -8.20 11.88 16.98
N SER A 677 -7.45 12.39 17.96
CA SER A 677 -7.37 13.82 18.23
C SER A 677 -5.93 14.31 18.06
N ILE A 678 -4.97 13.73 18.78
CA ILE A 678 -3.60 14.25 18.80
C ILE A 678 -2.87 13.89 17.49
N TYR A 679 -2.78 12.59 17.16
CA TYR A 679 -2.09 12.13 15.94
C TYR A 679 -2.76 12.68 14.68
N ASP A 680 -4.10 12.70 14.65
CA ASP A 680 -4.89 13.11 13.49
C ASP A 680 -4.69 14.59 13.13
N SER A 681 -4.42 15.43 14.12
CA SER A 681 -4.19 16.90 13.98
C SER A 681 -2.73 17.28 13.87
N ASN A 682 -1.79 16.36 14.17
CA ASN A 682 -0.37 16.66 14.11
C ASN A 682 0.12 16.74 12.66
N TYR A 683 1.00 17.70 12.39
CA TYR A 683 1.65 17.84 11.08
C TYR A 683 2.47 16.60 10.74
N HIS A 684 2.30 16.11 9.53
CA HIS A 684 2.99 14.91 9.03
C HIS A 684 3.91 15.28 7.85
N ASP A 685 5.23 15.19 8.03
CA ASP A 685 6.23 15.64 7.05
C ASP A 685 6.01 15.09 5.63
N SER A 686 5.62 13.81 5.48
CA SER A 686 5.42 13.22 4.16
C SER A 686 4.11 13.63 3.47
N LEU A 687 3.20 14.27 4.20
CA LEU A 687 1.94 14.80 3.67
C LEU A 687 2.02 16.31 3.43
N GLY A 688 2.86 17.02 4.17
CA GLY A 688 2.91 18.47 4.19
C GLY A 688 1.72 19.12 4.93
N ALA A 689 0.88 18.35 5.59
CA ALA A 689 -0.28 18.76 6.37
C ALA A 689 -0.64 17.70 7.42
N SER A 690 -1.67 17.91 8.23
CA SER A 690 -2.18 16.92 9.17
C SER A 690 -3.04 15.85 8.47
N PRO A 691 -3.15 14.62 9.01
CA PRO A 691 -3.96 13.55 8.44
C PRO A 691 -5.44 13.91 8.23
N ASP A 692 -6.05 14.65 9.15
CA ASP A 692 -7.45 15.08 9.07
C ASP A 692 -7.68 16.09 7.93
N VAL A 693 -6.78 17.05 7.72
CA VAL A 693 -6.84 18.01 6.62
C VAL A 693 -6.73 17.28 5.28
N VAL A 694 -5.69 16.44 5.11
CA VAL A 694 -5.52 15.67 3.87
C VAL A 694 -6.70 14.75 3.59
N TYR A 695 -7.28 14.15 4.63
CA TYR A 695 -8.47 13.29 4.50
C TYR A 695 -9.69 14.10 4.04
N THR A 696 -9.95 15.23 4.65
CA THR A 696 -11.11 16.07 4.35
C THR A 696 -11.02 16.69 2.96
N GLU A 697 -9.87 17.26 2.61
CA GLU A 697 -9.61 17.81 1.27
C GLU A 697 -9.68 16.70 0.20
N GLY A 698 -9.10 15.52 0.48
CA GLY A 698 -9.17 14.40 -0.42
C GLY A 698 -10.59 13.91 -0.68
N LEU A 699 -11.49 13.95 0.32
CA LEU A 699 -12.90 13.62 0.14
C LEU A 699 -13.63 14.68 -0.71
N SER A 700 -13.34 15.96 -0.53
CA SER A 700 -13.96 17.02 -1.34
C SER A 700 -13.59 16.89 -2.82
N ILE A 701 -12.32 16.56 -3.11
CA ILE A 701 -11.83 16.33 -4.48
C ILE A 701 -12.43 15.04 -5.07
N ALA A 702 -12.38 13.95 -4.33
CA ALA A 702 -12.75 12.62 -4.84
C ALA A 702 -14.26 12.33 -4.78
N GLY A 703 -15.06 13.20 -4.19
CA GLY A 703 -16.47 12.99 -3.91
C GLY A 703 -16.69 12.12 -2.66
N GLU A 704 -17.72 12.46 -1.90
CA GLU A 704 -18.04 11.73 -0.65
C GLU A 704 -18.59 10.31 -0.85
N ARG A 705 -18.98 9.95 -2.09
CA ARG A 705 -19.53 8.62 -2.44
C ARG A 705 -20.63 8.15 -1.48
N LEU A 706 -21.67 8.96 -1.31
CA LEU A 706 -22.78 8.71 -0.37
C LEU A 706 -23.46 7.36 -0.65
N HIS A 707 -23.48 6.91 -1.89
CA HIS A 707 -24.02 5.61 -2.30
C HIS A 707 -23.25 4.40 -1.73
N ARG A 708 -22.02 4.60 -1.22
CA ARG A 708 -21.20 3.57 -0.57
C ARG A 708 -21.40 3.55 0.95
N ARG A 709 -22.29 4.38 1.50
CA ARG A 709 -22.56 4.40 2.93
C ARG A 709 -23.26 3.12 3.40
N ILE A 710 -22.80 2.59 4.51
CA ILE A 710 -23.30 1.40 5.17
C ILE A 710 -23.89 1.84 6.51
N ALA A 711 -25.18 1.58 6.73
CA ALA A 711 -25.80 1.84 8.01
C ALA A 711 -25.23 0.88 9.07
N TYR A 712 -24.76 1.42 10.19
CA TYR A 712 -24.33 0.61 11.33
C TYR A 712 -25.56 0.16 12.13
N ASN A 713 -26.22 -0.87 11.68
CA ASN A 713 -27.48 -1.38 12.21
C ASN A 713 -27.39 -2.89 12.50
N GLU A 714 -28.47 -3.48 12.97
CA GLU A 714 -28.57 -4.91 13.29
C GLU A 714 -28.27 -5.80 12.06
N GLU A 715 -28.66 -5.37 10.87
CA GLU A 715 -28.37 -6.09 9.63
C GLU A 715 -26.86 -6.15 9.35
N PHE A 716 -26.16 -5.01 9.49
CA PHE A 716 -24.72 -4.96 9.34
C PHE A 716 -24.02 -5.81 10.42
N LEU A 717 -24.44 -5.70 11.67
CA LEU A 717 -23.90 -6.52 12.76
C LEU A 717 -24.11 -8.01 12.49
N MET A 718 -25.30 -8.40 12.00
CA MET A 718 -25.60 -9.77 11.61
C MET A 718 -24.74 -10.25 10.44
N ALA A 719 -24.57 -9.40 9.42
CA ALA A 719 -23.74 -9.70 8.26
C ALA A 719 -22.27 -9.94 8.63
N THR A 720 -21.76 -9.24 9.64
CA THR A 720 -20.37 -9.37 10.12
C THR A 720 -20.17 -10.51 11.12
N ARG A 721 -21.23 -11.15 11.68
CA ARG A 721 -21.08 -12.34 12.54
C ARG A 721 -20.54 -13.53 11.76
N PRO A 722 -19.67 -14.35 12.39
CA PRO A 722 -19.15 -15.56 11.77
C PRO A 722 -20.25 -16.61 11.56
N SER A 723 -19.94 -17.58 10.69
CA SER A 723 -20.81 -18.71 10.39
C SER A 723 -20.07 -20.04 10.52
N THR A 724 -20.77 -21.15 10.32
CA THR A 724 -20.14 -22.45 10.13
C THR A 724 -19.33 -22.49 8.83
N PRO A 725 -18.38 -23.42 8.65
CA PRO A 725 -17.57 -23.51 7.41
C PRO A 725 -18.40 -23.65 6.12
N LYS A 726 -19.65 -24.19 6.23
CA LYS A 726 -20.56 -24.30 5.10
C LYS A 726 -21.56 -23.13 5.00
N GLY A 727 -21.49 -22.15 5.90
CA GLY A 727 -22.44 -21.03 5.98
C GLY A 727 -23.83 -21.43 6.49
N GLN A 728 -24.12 -22.71 6.65
CA GLN A 728 -25.42 -23.30 6.95
C GLN A 728 -25.31 -24.41 8.02
N ALA A 729 -26.42 -24.71 8.65
CA ALA A 729 -26.55 -25.87 9.53
C ALA A 729 -27.90 -26.57 9.28
N LYS A 730 -27.93 -27.89 9.44
CA LYS A 730 -29.16 -28.68 9.33
C LYS A 730 -29.97 -28.53 10.61
N VAL A 731 -31.26 -28.24 10.51
CA VAL A 731 -32.21 -28.23 11.62
C VAL A 731 -32.54 -29.67 11.99
N GLN A 732 -32.10 -30.09 13.16
CA GLN A 732 -32.33 -31.44 13.68
C GLN A 732 -33.61 -31.42 14.55
N PRO A 733 -34.56 -32.34 14.29
CA PRO A 733 -35.79 -32.44 15.10
C PRO A 733 -35.48 -32.54 16.58
N GLY A 734 -36.10 -31.68 17.40
CA GLY A 734 -35.91 -31.65 18.83
C GLY A 734 -34.58 -31.10 19.38
N TYR A 735 -33.58 -30.93 18.51
CA TYR A 735 -32.25 -30.41 18.88
C TYR A 735 -31.93 -29.04 18.28
N GLY A 736 -32.57 -28.66 17.14
CA GLY A 736 -32.31 -27.43 16.44
C GLY A 736 -31.04 -27.49 15.61
N ILE A 737 -30.28 -26.38 15.56
CA ILE A 737 -29.03 -26.26 14.77
C ILE A 737 -27.80 -26.55 15.62
N LYS A 738 -26.77 -27.13 15.02
CA LYS A 738 -25.47 -27.37 15.67
C LYS A 738 -24.41 -26.37 15.14
N VAL A 739 -23.87 -25.60 16.07
CA VAL A 739 -22.73 -24.69 15.79
C VAL A 739 -21.58 -25.05 16.72
N ASN A 740 -20.41 -25.32 16.18
CA ASN A 740 -19.25 -25.84 16.91
C ASN A 740 -19.66 -27.13 17.67
N TYR A 741 -19.64 -27.12 19.00
CA TYR A 741 -19.99 -28.27 19.85
C TYR A 741 -21.41 -28.20 20.42
N LEU A 742 -22.11 -27.04 20.25
CA LEU A 742 -23.33 -26.71 20.95
C LEU A 742 -24.53 -26.82 20.02
N TYR A 743 -25.68 -27.27 20.60
CA TYR A 743 -27.00 -27.23 19.98
C TYR A 743 -27.71 -25.96 20.39
N TYR A 744 -28.40 -25.34 19.45
CA TYR A 744 -29.16 -24.12 19.63
C TYR A 744 -30.59 -24.30 19.16
N TRP A 745 -31.55 -23.86 19.96
CA TRP A 745 -32.96 -24.01 19.69
C TRP A 745 -33.65 -22.65 19.54
N SER A 746 -34.62 -22.63 18.64
CA SER A 746 -35.62 -21.55 18.49
C SER A 746 -36.99 -22.18 18.20
N ASP A 747 -38.06 -21.58 18.70
CA ASP A 747 -39.41 -22.06 18.42
C ASP A 747 -39.79 -22.04 16.92
N ALA A 748 -39.11 -21.22 16.11
CA ALA A 748 -39.24 -21.23 14.66
C ALA A 748 -38.89 -22.59 14.02
N PHE A 749 -38.15 -23.45 14.71
CA PHE A 749 -37.78 -24.78 14.22
C PHE A 749 -38.88 -25.83 14.37
N ARG A 750 -39.99 -25.49 15.04
CA ARG A 750 -41.17 -26.35 15.10
C ARG A 750 -41.95 -26.40 13.78
N ASN A 751 -41.65 -25.48 12.85
CA ASN A 751 -42.29 -25.48 11.54
C ASN A 751 -41.85 -26.74 10.75
N PRO A 752 -42.79 -27.63 10.33
CA PRO A 752 -42.45 -28.85 9.56
C PRO A 752 -41.65 -28.56 8.27
N ASN A 753 -41.86 -27.39 7.64
CA ASN A 753 -41.14 -26.96 6.44
C ASN A 753 -39.67 -26.56 6.72
N VAL A 754 -39.33 -26.33 7.99
CA VAL A 754 -37.98 -25.93 8.42
C VAL A 754 -37.21 -27.12 8.96
N GLU A 755 -37.88 -28.07 9.59
CA GLU A 755 -37.26 -29.28 10.09
C GLU A 755 -36.54 -30.05 9.00
N LYS A 756 -35.37 -30.58 9.35
CA LYS A 756 -34.48 -31.34 8.45
C LYS A 756 -33.89 -30.56 7.27
N THR A 757 -34.21 -29.26 7.11
CA THR A 757 -33.65 -28.40 6.10
C THR A 757 -32.29 -27.81 6.50
N LEU A 758 -31.56 -27.28 5.51
CA LEU A 758 -30.35 -26.49 5.75
C LEU A 758 -30.74 -25.02 5.84
N VAL A 759 -30.42 -24.38 6.95
CA VAL A 759 -30.66 -22.94 7.14
C VAL A 759 -29.34 -22.18 7.28
N PRO A 760 -29.21 -20.97 6.75
CA PRO A 760 -28.06 -20.10 7.02
C PRO A 760 -27.96 -19.80 8.51
N VAL A 761 -26.74 -19.80 9.05
CA VAL A 761 -26.51 -19.58 10.48
C VAL A 761 -25.45 -18.54 10.74
N ARG A 762 -25.58 -17.83 11.85
CA ARG A 762 -24.60 -16.90 12.40
C ARG A 762 -24.47 -17.13 13.90
N TYR A 763 -23.33 -16.85 14.49
CA TYR A 763 -23.16 -16.92 15.94
C TYR A 763 -22.36 -15.74 16.46
N ASP A 764 -22.46 -15.47 17.76
CA ASP A 764 -21.70 -14.42 18.39
C ASP A 764 -20.44 -15.01 19.05
N PRO A 765 -19.23 -14.68 18.57
CA PRO A 765 -18.01 -15.24 19.15
C PRO A 765 -17.72 -14.72 20.56
N PHE A 766 -18.42 -13.69 21.02
CA PHE A 766 -18.30 -13.12 22.36
C PHE A 766 -19.40 -13.62 23.32
N ASP A 767 -20.41 -14.32 22.80
CA ASP A 767 -21.48 -14.93 23.58
C ASP A 767 -21.93 -16.25 22.95
N MET A 768 -21.32 -17.34 23.36
CA MET A 768 -21.66 -18.69 22.88
C MET A 768 -22.98 -19.21 23.44
N GLY A 769 -23.68 -18.45 24.27
CA GLY A 769 -25.07 -18.76 24.68
C GLY A 769 -26.07 -18.57 23.54
N VAL A 770 -25.74 -17.79 22.53
CA VAL A 770 -26.66 -17.37 21.47
C VAL A 770 -26.11 -17.67 20.07
N ALA A 771 -26.97 -18.15 19.19
CA ALA A 771 -26.73 -18.20 17.74
C ALA A 771 -27.95 -17.65 16.98
N TYR A 772 -27.87 -17.52 15.70
CA TYR A 772 -28.92 -17.00 14.84
C TYR A 772 -29.09 -17.91 13.62
N ALA A 773 -30.33 -18.18 13.25
CA ALA A 773 -30.67 -18.91 12.03
C ALA A 773 -31.56 -18.05 11.13
N TYR A 774 -31.40 -18.16 9.85
CA TYR A 774 -32.27 -17.46 8.89
C TYR A 774 -33.43 -18.37 8.50
N VAL A 775 -34.62 -18.02 8.94
CA VAL A 775 -35.84 -18.80 8.78
C VAL A 775 -36.97 -17.88 8.35
N ASP A 776 -37.73 -18.26 7.34
CA ASP A 776 -38.88 -17.51 6.84
C ASP A 776 -38.59 -16.02 6.55
N GLY A 777 -37.43 -15.76 5.91
CA GLY A 777 -37.06 -14.42 5.49
C GLY A 777 -36.46 -13.52 6.60
N ARG A 778 -36.21 -14.03 7.81
CA ARG A 778 -35.66 -13.26 8.93
C ARG A 778 -34.65 -14.04 9.76
N TRP A 779 -33.78 -13.31 10.45
CA TRP A 779 -32.89 -13.90 11.45
C TRP A 779 -33.62 -14.13 12.74
N VAL A 780 -33.63 -15.37 13.22
CA VAL A 780 -34.25 -15.78 14.52
C VAL A 780 -33.14 -16.08 15.51
N ARG A 781 -33.29 -15.56 16.71
CA ARG A 781 -32.40 -15.84 17.84
C ARG A 781 -32.61 -17.25 18.33
N CYS A 782 -31.53 -18.00 18.52
CA CYS A 782 -31.50 -19.35 19.03
C CYS A 782 -30.66 -19.39 20.32
N ILE A 783 -31.14 -20.10 21.35
CA ILE A 783 -30.43 -20.23 22.62
C ILE A 783 -29.75 -21.59 22.71
N SER A 784 -28.58 -21.65 23.35
CA SER A 784 -27.86 -22.90 23.51
C SER A 784 -28.48 -23.86 24.50
N GLN A 785 -28.23 -25.15 24.35
CA GLN A 785 -28.71 -26.22 25.22
C GLN A 785 -28.35 -26.00 26.71
N TYR A 786 -27.22 -25.41 27.01
CA TYR A 786 -26.76 -25.06 28.36
C TYR A 786 -26.59 -23.54 28.47
N TYR A 787 -27.66 -22.82 28.18
CA TYR A 787 -27.63 -21.36 28.09
C TYR A 787 -27.04 -20.69 29.34
N SER A 788 -27.43 -21.09 30.51
CA SER A 788 -26.95 -20.50 31.78
C SER A 788 -25.44 -20.64 31.98
N THR A 789 -24.82 -21.65 31.38
CA THR A 789 -23.37 -21.87 31.45
C THR A 789 -22.59 -21.11 30.34
N PHE A 790 -23.20 -21.03 29.15
CA PHE A 790 -22.50 -20.47 27.97
C PHE A 790 -22.82 -18.99 27.69
N VAL A 791 -23.86 -18.44 28.32
CA VAL A 791 -24.18 -17.01 28.17
C VAL A 791 -23.03 -16.14 28.65
N GLY A 792 -22.59 -15.21 27.77
CA GLY A 792 -21.46 -14.33 28.02
C GLY A 792 -20.10 -15.03 28.03
N ARG A 793 -20.02 -16.31 27.61
CA ARG A 793 -18.73 -17.00 27.39
C ARG A 793 -18.25 -16.85 25.96
N THR A 794 -16.98 -16.57 25.80
CA THR A 794 -16.41 -16.39 24.48
C THR A 794 -16.13 -17.72 23.79
N GLU A 795 -16.13 -17.72 22.46
CA GLU A 795 -15.73 -18.87 21.65
C GLU A 795 -14.34 -19.38 22.09
N LYS A 796 -13.43 -18.49 22.43
CA LYS A 796 -12.09 -18.86 22.86
C LYS A 796 -12.09 -19.63 24.18
N GLU A 797 -12.89 -19.23 25.15
CA GLU A 797 -13.02 -19.98 26.41
C GLU A 797 -13.56 -21.40 26.15
N VAL A 798 -14.57 -21.53 25.27
CA VAL A 798 -15.14 -22.84 24.89
C VAL A 798 -14.09 -23.71 24.16
N LEU A 799 -13.30 -23.13 23.26
CA LEU A 799 -12.23 -23.84 22.57
C LEU A 799 -11.10 -24.28 23.50
N LEU A 800 -10.70 -23.43 24.46
CA LEU A 800 -9.72 -23.79 25.49
C LEU A 800 -10.23 -24.93 26.36
N ALA A 801 -11.47 -24.85 26.83
CA ALA A 801 -12.09 -25.94 27.59
C ALA A 801 -12.12 -27.25 26.81
N ALA A 802 -12.48 -27.19 25.53
CA ALA A 802 -12.45 -28.35 24.64
C ALA A 802 -11.04 -28.95 24.47
N GLN A 803 -10.03 -28.10 24.41
CA GLN A 803 -8.64 -28.51 24.30
C GLN A 803 -8.15 -29.20 25.58
N GLU A 804 -8.43 -28.62 26.74
CA GLU A 804 -8.10 -29.20 28.07
C GLU A 804 -8.74 -30.55 28.26
N ILE A 805 -10.07 -30.69 28.00
CA ILE A 805 -10.76 -31.96 28.08
C ILE A 805 -10.11 -33.01 27.16
N ARG A 806 -9.71 -32.65 25.94
CA ARG A 806 -9.03 -33.57 25.03
C ARG A 806 -7.66 -34.00 25.55
N GLN A 807 -6.91 -33.08 26.18
CA GLN A 807 -5.62 -33.40 26.80
C GLN A 807 -5.79 -34.34 27.98
N LEU A 808 -6.79 -34.12 28.83
CA LEU A 808 -7.11 -35.00 29.95
C LEU A 808 -7.52 -36.39 29.45
N ASN A 809 -8.39 -36.47 28.42
CA ASN A 809 -8.82 -37.73 27.81
C ASN A 809 -7.62 -38.49 27.16
N LYS A 810 -6.67 -37.80 26.55
CA LYS A 810 -5.43 -38.43 26.02
C LYS A 810 -4.56 -39.03 27.13
N ARG A 811 -4.50 -38.39 28.29
CA ARG A 811 -3.74 -38.88 29.44
C ARG A 811 -4.39 -40.10 30.11
N SER A 812 -5.74 -40.20 30.07
CA SER A 812 -6.49 -41.28 30.70
C SER A 812 -6.86 -42.45 29.77
N ALA A 813 -6.33 -42.48 28.54
CA ALA A 813 -6.63 -43.49 27.52
C ALA A 813 -8.15 -43.72 27.23
N THR A 814 -9.02 -42.83 27.61
CA THR A 814 -10.48 -42.95 27.46
C THR A 814 -10.90 -42.12 26.22
N ALA A 815 -11.37 -42.79 25.17
CA ALA A 815 -11.93 -42.15 23.98
C ALA A 815 -13.35 -41.66 24.28
N THR A 816 -13.50 -40.52 24.98
CA THR A 816 -14.79 -39.91 25.23
C THR A 816 -15.08 -38.87 24.16
N ASN A 817 -16.21 -39.02 23.46
CA ASN A 817 -16.71 -38.04 22.51
C ASN A 817 -17.03 -36.72 23.24
N LEU A 818 -16.42 -35.64 22.80
CA LEU A 818 -16.62 -34.31 23.34
C LEU A 818 -18.06 -33.84 23.01
N ASN A 819 -18.91 -33.62 24.04
CA ASN A 819 -20.24 -33.11 23.83
C ASN A 819 -20.50 -31.84 24.68
N ALA A 820 -21.63 -31.18 24.44
CA ALA A 820 -22.02 -29.95 25.11
C ALA A 820 -22.11 -30.08 26.64
N LYS A 821 -22.53 -31.24 27.15
CA LYS A 821 -22.63 -31.51 28.60
C LYS A 821 -21.23 -31.50 29.23
N HIS A 822 -20.28 -32.25 28.65
CA HIS A 822 -18.92 -32.29 29.19
C HIS A 822 -18.25 -30.90 29.18
N LEU A 823 -18.51 -30.08 28.16
CA LEU A 823 -18.05 -28.70 28.13
C LEU A 823 -18.70 -27.83 29.20
N ALA A 824 -20.02 -27.98 29.39
CA ALA A 824 -20.77 -27.23 30.38
C ALA A 824 -20.30 -27.57 31.80
N ASP A 825 -20.18 -28.89 32.12
CA ASP A 825 -19.73 -29.38 33.43
C ASP A 825 -18.28 -28.93 33.71
N PHE A 826 -17.41 -28.99 32.71
CA PHE A 826 -16.01 -28.54 32.84
C PHE A 826 -15.91 -27.03 33.05
N ILE A 827 -16.67 -26.24 32.31
CA ILE A 827 -16.68 -24.77 32.43
C ILE A 827 -17.30 -24.34 33.76
N ALA A 828 -18.31 -25.06 34.29
CA ALA A 828 -18.88 -24.78 35.59
C ALA A 828 -17.91 -25.03 36.75
N ASN A 829 -17.03 -26.05 36.62
CA ASN A 829 -16.06 -26.46 37.64
C ASN A 829 -14.64 -25.83 37.48
N VAL A 830 -14.53 -24.72 36.74
CA VAL A 830 -13.28 -24.09 36.30
C VAL A 830 -12.39 -23.51 37.41
N GLN A 831 -12.85 -23.46 38.67
CA GLN A 831 -12.06 -22.88 39.77
C GLN A 831 -10.67 -23.52 39.97
N GLU A 832 -10.44 -24.70 39.39
CA GLU A 832 -9.17 -25.44 39.48
C GLU A 832 -8.23 -25.22 38.27
N HIS A 833 -8.66 -24.50 37.20
CA HIS A 833 -7.87 -24.33 35.99
C HIS A 833 -7.41 -22.88 35.77
N GLU A 834 -6.15 -22.59 36.10
CA GLU A 834 -5.55 -21.25 36.04
C GLU A 834 -5.63 -20.59 34.65
N ALA A 835 -5.44 -21.36 33.59
CA ALA A 835 -5.52 -20.86 32.22
C ALA A 835 -6.92 -20.31 31.85
N LEU A 836 -7.98 -21.00 32.28
CA LEU A 836 -9.35 -20.58 32.05
C LEU A 836 -9.75 -19.39 32.94
N LEU A 837 -9.25 -19.34 34.18
CA LEU A 837 -9.44 -18.17 35.04
C LEU A 837 -8.80 -16.91 34.44
N LEU A 838 -7.60 -17.03 33.93
CA LEU A 838 -6.90 -15.91 33.26
C LEU A 838 -7.65 -15.47 32.02
N GLN A 839 -8.15 -16.42 31.20
CA GLN A 839 -8.95 -16.08 30.04
C GLN A 839 -10.26 -15.37 30.41
N ARG A 840 -10.96 -15.83 31.46
CA ARG A 840 -12.15 -15.15 31.98
C ARG A 840 -11.87 -13.72 32.40
N LEU A 841 -10.79 -13.46 33.11
CA LEU A 841 -10.42 -12.09 33.46
C LEU A 841 -10.16 -11.23 32.23
N ARG A 842 -9.48 -11.78 31.21
CA ARG A 842 -9.25 -11.11 29.94
C ARG A 842 -10.55 -10.83 29.17
N ASP A 843 -11.46 -11.80 29.16
CA ASP A 843 -12.77 -11.68 28.52
C ASP A 843 -13.66 -10.65 29.24
N LEU A 844 -13.61 -10.56 30.56
CA LEU A 844 -14.33 -9.55 31.35
C LEU A 844 -13.85 -8.12 31.01
N GLU A 845 -12.54 -7.91 30.87
CA GLU A 845 -11.99 -6.62 30.45
C GLU A 845 -12.38 -6.29 29.01
N SER A 846 -12.30 -7.27 28.10
CA SER A 846 -12.72 -7.11 26.71
C SER A 846 -14.23 -6.84 26.57
N LYS A 847 -15.07 -7.47 27.39
CA LYS A 847 -16.51 -7.26 27.39
C LYS A 847 -16.88 -5.84 27.81
N ARG A 848 -16.23 -5.29 28.84
CA ARG A 848 -16.42 -3.89 29.24
C ARG A 848 -16.11 -2.93 28.10
N LEU A 849 -15.03 -3.19 27.36
CA LEU A 849 -14.69 -2.43 26.19
C LEU A 849 -15.74 -2.55 25.08
N LEU A 850 -16.26 -3.76 24.83
CA LEU A 850 -17.31 -4.00 23.85
C LEU A 850 -18.64 -3.34 24.24
N ASP A 851 -19.00 -3.39 25.52
CA ASP A 851 -20.22 -2.76 26.04
C ASP A 851 -20.15 -1.23 25.88
N ASN A 852 -18.99 -0.63 26.10
CA ASN A 852 -18.76 0.80 25.85
C ASN A 852 -18.87 1.16 24.38
N LEU A 853 -18.33 0.32 23.49
CA LEU A 853 -18.44 0.50 22.03
C LEU A 853 -19.89 0.38 21.52
N THR A 854 -20.72 -0.44 22.17
CA THR A 854 -22.13 -0.63 21.81
C THR A 854 -23.06 0.41 22.44
N SER A 855 -22.75 0.89 23.64
CA SER A 855 -23.56 1.88 24.37
C SER A 855 -23.49 3.28 23.75
N SER A 856 -22.43 3.63 23.06
CA SER A 856 -22.32 4.89 22.33
C SER A 856 -23.28 5.02 21.14
N ASN A 857 -24.03 3.97 20.80
CA ASN A 857 -25.00 3.94 19.71
C ASN A 857 -26.44 4.38 20.11
N SER A 858 -26.72 4.69 21.38
CA SER A 858 -28.06 5.08 21.83
C SER A 858 -28.33 6.60 21.83
N SER A 859 -27.38 7.41 21.37
CA SER A 859 -27.55 8.85 21.17
C SER A 859 -27.23 9.23 19.73
N ASP A 860 -28.17 9.87 19.07
CA ASP A 860 -28.21 10.40 17.70
C ASP A 860 -26.84 10.72 17.07
N PRO A 861 -26.61 10.36 15.81
CA PRO A 861 -25.34 10.62 15.13
C PRO A 861 -25.28 12.06 14.58
N SER A 862 -25.24 13.05 15.41
CA SER A 862 -24.77 14.37 15.00
C SER A 862 -23.26 14.44 15.29
N VAL A 863 -22.48 14.55 14.23
CA VAL A 863 -21.01 14.54 14.14
C VAL A 863 -20.31 15.66 14.97
N ASN A 864 -21.09 16.46 15.72
CA ASN A 864 -20.60 17.66 16.42
C ASN A 864 -20.62 17.62 17.95
N GLN A 865 -20.85 16.46 18.61
CA GLN A 865 -20.98 16.47 20.09
C GLN A 865 -19.76 15.92 20.85
N VAL A 866 -18.72 15.45 20.21
CA VAL A 866 -17.49 15.09 20.95
C VAL A 866 -16.70 16.35 21.39
N HIS A 867 -16.93 17.50 20.77
CA HIS A 867 -16.33 18.78 21.18
C HIS A 867 -17.02 19.44 22.38
N SER A 868 -18.27 19.09 22.71
CA SER A 868 -19.01 19.80 23.77
C SER A 868 -18.77 19.25 25.17
N THR A 869 -18.46 17.97 25.33
CA THR A 869 -18.28 17.38 26.66
C THR A 869 -16.93 17.73 27.29
N PHE A 870 -15.90 17.99 26.47
CA PHE A 870 -14.59 18.43 26.97
C PHE A 870 -14.52 19.94 27.20
N ALA A 871 -15.28 20.74 26.45
CA ALA A 871 -15.41 22.18 26.72
C ALA A 871 -16.08 22.46 28.06
N VAL A 872 -17.05 21.63 28.48
CA VAL A 872 -17.73 21.77 29.78
C VAL A 872 -16.79 21.35 30.94
N LEU A 873 -15.93 20.37 30.76
CA LEU A 873 -14.94 19.99 31.79
C LEU A 873 -13.77 20.98 31.87
N ALA A 874 -13.37 21.58 30.76
CA ALA A 874 -12.35 22.65 30.76
C ALA A 874 -12.87 23.97 31.35
N GLN A 875 -14.10 24.31 31.09
CA GLN A 875 -14.74 25.49 31.73
C GLN A 875 -15.03 25.31 33.23
N GLN A 876 -15.26 24.05 33.71
CA GLN A 876 -15.40 23.80 35.13
C GLN A 876 -14.04 23.78 35.89
N SER A 877 -12.91 23.72 35.21
CA SER A 877 -11.57 23.83 35.83
C SER A 877 -11.08 25.28 35.95
N GLU A 878 -11.65 26.22 35.21
CA GLU A 878 -11.29 27.66 35.34
C GLU A 878 -12.14 28.39 36.39
N ASP A 879 -13.33 27.90 36.75
CA ASP A 879 -14.19 28.54 37.76
C ASP A 879 -13.89 28.12 39.22
N VAL A 880 -12.93 27.22 39.48
CA VAL A 880 -12.62 26.71 40.84
C VAL A 880 -11.42 27.44 41.47
N THR A 881 -10.82 28.44 40.82
CA THR A 881 -9.64 29.15 41.36
C THR A 881 -9.96 30.39 42.21
N SER A 882 -11.20 30.62 42.63
CA SER A 882 -11.55 31.79 43.49
C SER A 882 -12.50 31.51 44.65
N GLN A 883 -12.36 30.38 45.35
CA GLN A 883 -12.94 30.24 46.68
C GLN A 883 -11.95 29.64 47.65
N HIS A 884 -11.54 30.45 48.61
CA HIS A 884 -10.81 30.06 49.80
C HIS A 884 -11.48 28.89 50.51
N VAL A 885 -10.85 27.72 50.51
CA VAL A 885 -11.21 26.58 51.37
C VAL A 885 -10.13 26.49 52.46
N PRO A 886 -10.51 26.45 53.74
CA PRO A 886 -9.56 26.39 54.83
C PRO A 886 -8.84 25.07 54.87
N SER A 887 -7.50 25.11 55.00
CA SER A 887 -6.64 23.95 55.11
C SER A 887 -7.07 23.04 56.22
N ARG A 888 -7.56 21.85 55.93
CA ARG A 888 -7.59 20.73 56.89
C ARG A 888 -6.22 20.04 56.78
N ASN A 889 -5.50 20.09 57.93
CA ASN A 889 -4.34 19.26 58.15
C ASN A 889 -4.77 17.78 58.02
N VAL A 890 -4.25 17.10 57.04
CA VAL A 890 -4.32 15.63 56.93
C VAL A 890 -3.04 15.14 57.58
N GLU A 891 -3.14 14.53 58.75
CA GLU A 891 -2.05 13.79 59.37
C GLU A 891 -1.56 12.66 58.43
N PRO A 892 -0.25 12.40 58.37
CA PRO A 892 0.26 11.28 57.58
C PRO A 892 -0.20 9.96 58.18
N LEU A 893 -0.78 9.11 57.31
CA LEU A 893 -1.19 7.73 57.66
C LEU A 893 0.06 6.95 58.17
N ASP A 894 -0.03 6.47 59.41
CA ASP A 894 0.96 5.60 60.02
C ASP A 894 0.84 4.18 59.38
N LEU A 895 1.78 3.85 58.51
CA LEU A 895 1.89 2.54 57.88
C LEU A 895 2.30 1.39 58.79
N SER A 896 2.64 1.67 60.08
CA SER A 896 3.06 0.66 61.01
C SER A 896 1.92 -0.16 61.63
N SER A 897 0.66 0.23 61.41
CA SER A 897 -0.54 -0.40 61.98
C SER A 897 -1.25 -1.40 61.04
N LEU A 898 -0.73 -1.69 59.86
CA LEU A 898 -1.32 -2.68 58.98
C LEU A 898 -0.89 -4.11 59.36
N PRO A 899 -1.83 -5.09 59.48
CA PRO A 899 -1.46 -6.45 59.86
C PRO A 899 -0.62 -7.11 58.75
N ILE A 900 0.56 -7.61 59.18
CA ILE A 900 1.45 -8.43 58.34
C ILE A 900 0.74 -9.75 58.08
N LEU A 901 0.32 -9.96 56.85
CA LEU A 901 -0.17 -11.28 56.40
C LEU A 901 1.02 -12.21 56.29
N ALA A 902 0.96 -13.28 57.10
CA ALA A 902 1.97 -14.32 57.20
C ALA A 902 2.25 -14.99 55.85
N GLU A 903 3.54 -15.12 55.54
CA GLU A 903 4.04 -15.94 54.46
C GLU A 903 3.57 -17.40 54.61
N TYR A 904 2.87 -17.92 53.63
CA TYR A 904 2.74 -19.37 53.46
C TYR A 904 3.93 -19.87 52.64
N LYS A 905 4.65 -20.80 53.26
CA LYS A 905 5.71 -21.62 52.69
C LYS A 905 5.21 -22.53 51.57
#